data_ecf4c9685cc9cd0c87c74389c20ad2fa
#
_entry.id   ecf4c9685cc9cd0c87c74389c20ad2fa
#
_cell.length_a   1.000
_cell.length_b   1.000
_cell.length_c   1.000
_cell.angle_alpha   90.00
_cell.angle_beta   90.00
_cell.angle_gamma   90.00
#
_symmetry.space_group_name_H-M   'P 1'
#
loop_
_entity.id
_entity.type
_entity.pdbx_description
1 polymer ?
#
loop_
_entity_poly.entity_id
_entity_poly.type
_entity_poly.pdbx_seq_one_letter_code
_entity_poly.pdbx_strand_id
1 'polypeptide(L)'
;MTHFLQKNHPPTLSFIFWIFFLTLCFSSYVASAQTPTGSIKGIVKTGDNEPIGLATLLIKETNQRTMTSVNGRFNFKKVKPGTYTLVASYVGSTTKLQQITVAENAEAVAEFILEDDSKNLQEVSVKGHKTNKFLKKETEDVARLPLKNLENPQVYSVVTSELMKEQVVTSYVDGFKNIPGTGVPLVYNNGRTTLLSRGFTTGNFIRNSVAGYNFNAIDPADIEKIEAIKGPTGTLFNSSLASFGGLFNRVTKQPFGTPRTEISYNTGSFDLNRLTADINTPLNQDKTLLFRVNTALHTEHSFQDAGYTRSFFVAPSITYIINDRLSVDVDAEIGNGSATSAYRLAPDPKAKIYNIKDLGIDYKRSFANNNLDYQSRQIDLYALVNYKISDSWKSQTMFNKTFSTTKGYVTAMTIADTGIRRQVTKEDYPYYITNVQQNFIGDFKIGKFRNRIVTGFEYYSQKSNFTNAVVNMPLINYKNPRAAYNNYTPEKVSALINAQAPKVGDYVQNNQSSFAAYVSDVFNITDRLNAMASLRIDRFINKGAYTPADGKTTGNFNQTALSPKFGLVYQLVKDKVSLFGNYMNGFNNVTATSFDNTPFKPQYANQWEGGVKVDVWDHKISSTVSYYDISVTNTTMDDPAHPGFSTQAGTQLSKGIEAELIANPFAGFNIVGGFAYNNSKITSAAAGTGIQGLRPAASGPARLANLWASYRITNGKMEGLGFGVGGNYGSSSYQTNTATFKFTIPSYTTVDATAFYDQPKYRIGVKLDNLTNEKYWSFRLAPQNPTRFTLNLTLKM
;
A
#
# COMPACT_ATOMS: atom_id res chain seq x y z
N MET A 1 -23.24 -66.47 2.66
CA MET A 1 -23.39 -67.57 1.73
C MET A 1 -22.59 -67.26 0.48
N THR A 2 -21.49 -67.89 0.41
CA THR A 2 -20.79 -68.62 -0.68
C THR A 2 -20.24 -67.71 -1.80
N HIS A 3 -18.93 -67.54 -1.82
CA HIS A 3 -17.83 -68.34 -2.45
C HIS A 3 -17.96 -68.33 -4.01
N PHE A 4 -16.93 -67.95 -4.82
CA PHE A 4 -15.70 -68.62 -5.08
C PHE A 4 -14.79 -67.87 -6.07
N LEU A 5 -13.52 -67.79 -5.73
CA LEU A 5 -12.24 -68.07 -6.37
C LEU A 5 -11.88 -67.47 -7.77
N GLN A 6 -10.90 -66.59 -7.71
CA GLN A 6 -9.53 -66.71 -8.29
C GLN A 6 -9.30 -67.61 -9.50
N LYS A 7 -8.74 -67.03 -10.59
CA LYS A 7 -7.63 -67.63 -11.34
C LYS A 7 -6.82 -66.59 -12.11
N ASN A 8 -5.57 -66.51 -11.74
CA ASN A 8 -4.50 -65.84 -12.47
C ASN A 8 -4.16 -66.60 -13.74
N HIS A 9 -4.03 -65.94 -14.87
CA HIS A 9 -3.16 -66.38 -15.97
C HIS A 9 -2.34 -65.15 -16.44
N PRO A 10 -1.02 -65.41 -16.78
CA PRO A 10 -0.12 -64.32 -17.21
C PRO A 10 -0.42 -63.95 -18.66
N PRO A 11 -0.18 -62.71 -19.05
CA PRO A 11 -0.34 -62.27 -20.43
C PRO A 11 0.79 -62.89 -21.29
N THR A 12 0.38 -63.67 -22.22
CA THR A 12 1.17 -64.39 -23.15
C THR A 12 1.89 -63.46 -24.16
N LEU A 13 3.01 -63.94 -24.71
CA LEU A 13 3.91 -63.38 -25.70
C LEU A 13 3.25 -62.64 -26.90
N SER A 14 1.97 -62.69 -27.07
CA SER A 14 1.23 -62.03 -28.16
C SER A 14 1.22 -60.50 -28.08
N PHE A 15 1.35 -59.93 -26.89
CA PHE A 15 1.33 -58.45 -26.72
C PHE A 15 2.67 -57.80 -27.11
N ILE A 16 3.76 -58.57 -26.95
CA ILE A 16 5.11 -58.09 -27.30
C ILE A 16 5.28 -58.09 -28.84
N PHE A 17 4.65 -59.01 -29.55
CA PHE A 17 4.70 -59.07 -31.01
C PHE A 17 3.90 -57.90 -31.66
N TRP A 18 2.83 -57.45 -31.04
CA TRP A 18 2.04 -56.32 -31.52
C TRP A 18 2.75 -54.99 -31.28
N ILE A 19 3.47 -54.88 -30.19
CA ILE A 19 4.27 -53.66 -29.89
C ILE A 19 5.46 -53.58 -30.85
N PHE A 20 6.08 -54.72 -31.19
CA PHE A 20 7.20 -54.74 -32.14
C PHE A 20 6.74 -54.49 -33.59
N PHE A 21 5.52 -54.90 -33.95
CA PHE A 21 4.96 -54.63 -35.28
C PHE A 21 4.48 -53.16 -35.40
N LEU A 22 3.97 -52.57 -34.34
CA LEU A 22 3.61 -51.15 -34.31
C LEU A 22 4.85 -50.24 -34.37
N THR A 23 5.96 -50.63 -33.76
CA THR A 23 7.20 -49.87 -33.84
C THR A 23 7.90 -49.96 -35.19
N LEU A 24 7.73 -51.05 -35.96
CA LEU A 24 8.25 -51.17 -37.32
C LEU A 24 7.43 -50.41 -38.37
N CYS A 25 6.12 -50.17 -38.11
CA CYS A 25 5.27 -49.39 -39.02
C CYS A 25 5.44 -47.86 -38.83
N PHE A 26 6.06 -47.40 -37.73
CA PHE A 26 6.33 -45.96 -37.49
C PHE A 26 7.71 -45.51 -37.98
N SER A 27 8.53 -46.35 -38.55
CA SER A 27 9.83 -45.98 -39.14
C SER A 27 9.78 -45.59 -40.62
N SER A 28 8.61 -45.17 -41.12
CA SER A 28 8.58 -44.40 -42.36
C SER A 28 9.12 -43.02 -42.06
N TYR A 29 10.43 -42.83 -42.16
CA TYR A 29 11.05 -41.54 -42.26
C TYR A 29 10.46 -40.84 -43.47
N VAL A 30 9.46 -40.00 -43.21
CA VAL A 30 9.16 -38.88 -44.11
C VAL A 30 10.34 -37.95 -43.94
N ALA A 31 11.27 -37.99 -44.89
CA ALA A 31 12.23 -36.91 -45.03
C ALA A 31 11.42 -35.65 -45.34
N SER A 32 10.94 -34.95 -44.28
CA SER A 32 10.46 -33.59 -44.41
C SER A 32 11.68 -32.77 -44.84
N ALA A 33 11.71 -32.40 -46.10
CA ALA A 33 12.62 -31.35 -46.53
C ALA A 33 12.39 -30.16 -45.59
N GLN A 34 13.31 -29.92 -44.66
CA GLN A 34 13.28 -28.76 -43.81
C GLN A 34 13.32 -27.54 -44.70
N THR A 35 12.21 -26.87 -44.88
CA THR A 35 12.21 -25.58 -45.55
C THR A 35 13.23 -24.70 -44.82
N PRO A 36 14.23 -24.18 -45.52
CA PRO A 36 15.24 -23.35 -44.89
C PRO A 36 14.55 -22.17 -44.16
N THR A 37 14.96 -21.94 -42.93
CA THR A 37 14.37 -20.87 -42.08
C THR A 37 15.48 -19.96 -41.56
N GLY A 38 15.23 -18.69 -41.51
CA GLY A 38 16.08 -17.73 -40.82
C GLY A 38 15.58 -17.36 -39.44
N SER A 39 16.14 -16.30 -38.84
CA SER A 39 15.72 -15.72 -37.58
C SER A 39 15.70 -14.19 -37.66
N ILE A 40 14.88 -13.57 -36.82
CA ILE A 40 14.90 -12.10 -36.66
C ILE A 40 15.24 -11.81 -35.18
N LYS A 41 16.32 -11.09 -34.99
CA LYS A 41 16.71 -10.58 -33.65
C LYS A 41 16.71 -9.06 -33.66
N GLY A 42 16.62 -8.50 -32.45
CA GLY A 42 16.70 -7.05 -32.37
C GLY A 42 16.58 -6.52 -30.95
N ILE A 43 16.51 -5.21 -30.90
CA ILE A 43 16.35 -4.47 -29.64
C ILE A 43 15.28 -3.39 -29.83
N VAL A 44 14.50 -3.16 -28.76
CA VAL A 44 13.56 -2.05 -28.67
C VAL A 44 14.05 -1.10 -27.61
N LYS A 45 14.11 0.20 -27.93
CA LYS A 45 14.61 1.27 -27.06
C LYS A 45 13.63 2.43 -26.99
N THR A 46 13.78 3.28 -25.99
CA THR A 46 13.10 4.59 -25.88
C THR A 46 13.80 5.63 -26.72
N GLY A 47 13.19 6.82 -26.88
CA GLY A 47 13.84 8.00 -27.47
C GLY A 47 15.13 8.43 -26.75
N ASP A 48 15.28 8.10 -25.47
CA ASP A 48 16.49 8.34 -24.68
C ASP A 48 17.51 7.18 -24.78
N ASN A 49 17.35 6.30 -25.78
CA ASN A 49 18.22 5.14 -26.04
C ASN A 49 18.24 4.05 -24.95
N GLU A 50 17.25 4.03 -24.04
CA GLU A 50 17.11 3.03 -22.99
C GLU A 50 16.35 1.80 -23.50
N PRO A 51 16.76 0.55 -23.16
CA PRO A 51 16.09 -0.66 -23.63
C PRO A 51 14.68 -0.83 -23.04
N ILE A 52 13.71 -1.23 -23.84
CA ILE A 52 12.33 -1.50 -23.44
C ILE A 52 12.08 -3.00 -23.30
N GLY A 53 11.85 -3.51 -22.09
CA GLY A 53 11.42 -4.90 -21.90
C GLY A 53 9.91 -5.03 -21.88
N LEU A 54 9.45 -6.22 -22.19
CA LEU A 54 8.03 -6.55 -22.36
C LEU A 54 7.34 -5.74 -23.48
N ALA A 55 8.09 -5.11 -24.37
CA ALA A 55 7.52 -4.61 -25.61
C ALA A 55 7.05 -5.79 -26.48
N THR A 56 5.88 -5.68 -27.04
CA THR A 56 5.33 -6.73 -27.93
C THR A 56 5.82 -6.52 -29.35
N LEU A 57 6.41 -7.55 -29.93
CA LEU A 57 6.77 -7.62 -31.34
C LEU A 57 5.82 -8.59 -32.06
N LEU A 58 5.33 -8.17 -33.21
CA LEU A 58 4.44 -8.94 -34.07
C LEU A 58 4.98 -8.94 -35.51
N ILE A 59 5.11 -10.12 -36.11
CA ILE A 59 5.25 -10.25 -37.56
C ILE A 59 3.85 -10.23 -38.16
N LYS A 60 3.47 -9.17 -38.84
CA LYS A 60 2.10 -8.93 -39.30
C LYS A 60 1.58 -10.04 -40.22
N GLU A 61 2.42 -10.53 -41.14
CA GLU A 61 2.08 -11.51 -42.19
C GLU A 61 1.89 -12.93 -41.64
N THR A 62 2.58 -13.28 -40.55
CA THR A 62 2.51 -14.62 -39.94
C THR A 62 1.79 -14.66 -38.62
N ASN A 63 1.41 -13.51 -38.09
CA ASN A 63 0.82 -13.34 -36.76
C ASN A 63 1.68 -13.92 -35.60
N GLN A 64 2.98 -14.17 -35.85
CA GLN A 64 3.91 -14.61 -34.82
C GLN A 64 4.20 -13.44 -33.88
N ARG A 65 4.18 -13.71 -32.58
CA ARG A 65 4.40 -12.70 -31.53
C ARG A 65 5.55 -13.12 -30.62
N THR A 66 6.30 -12.13 -30.15
CA THR A 66 7.28 -12.29 -29.08
C THR A 66 7.30 -11.03 -28.22
N MET A 67 7.87 -11.10 -27.06
CA MET A 67 8.10 -9.92 -26.21
C MET A 67 9.58 -9.72 -26.01
N THR A 68 9.98 -8.47 -25.83
CA THR A 68 11.36 -8.16 -25.49
C THR A 68 11.69 -8.67 -24.09
N SER A 69 12.95 -9.12 -23.93
CA SER A 69 13.56 -9.32 -22.63
C SER A 69 13.67 -8.00 -21.87
N VAL A 70 14.04 -8.03 -20.61
CA VAL A 70 14.26 -6.83 -19.78
C VAL A 70 15.31 -5.87 -20.35
N ASN A 71 16.19 -6.38 -21.21
CA ASN A 71 17.19 -5.56 -21.90
C ASN A 71 16.74 -5.10 -23.29
N GLY A 72 15.42 -5.11 -23.51
CA GLY A 72 14.84 -4.71 -24.78
C GLY A 72 15.07 -5.67 -25.95
N ARG A 73 15.70 -6.82 -25.76
CA ARG A 73 16.04 -7.74 -26.83
C ARG A 73 14.90 -8.69 -27.15
N PHE A 74 14.70 -8.99 -28.45
CA PHE A 74 13.72 -9.97 -28.92
C PHE A 74 14.34 -10.93 -29.93
N ASN A 75 13.69 -12.07 -30.16
CA ASN A 75 14.14 -13.07 -31.12
C ASN A 75 12.93 -13.87 -31.63
N PHE A 76 12.73 -13.86 -32.97
CA PHE A 76 11.87 -14.78 -33.70
C PHE A 76 12.73 -15.87 -34.32
N LYS A 77 12.47 -17.11 -33.99
CA LYS A 77 13.13 -18.30 -34.53
C LYS A 77 12.26 -18.94 -35.59
N LYS A 78 12.90 -19.65 -36.55
CA LYS A 78 12.21 -20.41 -37.62
C LYS A 78 11.28 -19.56 -38.49
N VAL A 79 11.74 -18.38 -38.91
CA VAL A 79 11.03 -17.50 -39.83
C VAL A 79 11.37 -17.96 -41.27
N LYS A 80 10.36 -18.20 -42.10
CA LYS A 80 10.60 -18.53 -43.52
C LYS A 80 11.29 -17.36 -44.22
N PRO A 81 12.10 -17.62 -45.27
CA PRO A 81 12.65 -16.53 -46.09
C PRO A 81 11.53 -15.69 -46.72
N GLY A 82 11.70 -14.38 -46.69
CA GLY A 82 10.69 -13.43 -47.17
C GLY A 82 10.84 -12.05 -46.54
N THR A 83 10.07 -11.08 -47.03
CA THR A 83 10.00 -9.73 -46.47
C THR A 83 8.76 -9.62 -45.58
N TYR A 84 8.97 -9.14 -44.35
CA TYR A 84 7.96 -9.07 -43.29
C TYR A 84 7.86 -7.67 -42.70
N THR A 85 6.68 -7.31 -42.25
CA THR A 85 6.43 -6.09 -41.49
C THR A 85 6.45 -6.42 -39.98
N LEU A 86 7.50 -5.98 -39.29
CA LEU A 86 7.55 -6.04 -37.83
C LEU A 86 6.80 -4.87 -37.27
N VAL A 87 5.94 -5.14 -36.28
CA VAL A 87 5.22 -4.15 -35.49
C VAL A 87 5.75 -4.23 -34.06
N ALA A 88 6.37 -3.13 -33.61
CA ALA A 88 6.80 -3.00 -32.21
C ALA A 88 5.82 -2.08 -31.48
N SER A 89 5.24 -2.57 -30.39
CA SER A 89 4.32 -1.82 -29.54
C SER A 89 4.69 -1.99 -28.08
N TYR A 90 4.55 -0.89 -27.33
CA TYR A 90 4.74 -0.85 -25.89
C TYR A 90 3.75 0.13 -25.30
N VAL A 91 3.34 -0.14 -24.04
CA VAL A 91 2.38 0.70 -23.33
C VAL A 91 2.97 2.12 -23.17
N GLY A 92 2.23 3.15 -23.58
CA GLY A 92 2.68 4.55 -23.48
C GLY A 92 3.62 5.01 -24.58
N SER A 93 3.83 4.21 -25.62
CA SER A 93 4.70 4.59 -26.74
C SER A 93 3.99 4.43 -28.07
N THR A 94 4.35 5.26 -29.02
CA THR A 94 3.87 5.16 -30.41
C THR A 94 4.27 3.82 -31.01
N THR A 95 3.32 3.12 -31.63
CA THR A 95 3.61 1.87 -32.35
C THR A 95 4.46 2.17 -33.59
N LYS A 96 5.58 1.47 -33.76
CA LYS A 96 6.46 1.60 -34.94
C LYS A 96 6.39 0.35 -35.80
N LEU A 97 6.44 0.56 -37.09
CA LEU A 97 6.50 -0.49 -38.11
C LEU A 97 7.84 -0.40 -38.85
N GLN A 98 8.43 -1.58 -39.13
CA GLN A 98 9.66 -1.70 -39.88
C GLN A 98 9.59 -2.90 -40.80
N GLN A 99 9.92 -2.73 -42.09
CA GLN A 99 10.08 -3.86 -43.00
C GLN A 99 11.45 -4.50 -42.80
N ILE A 100 11.49 -5.83 -42.82
CA ILE A 100 12.70 -6.63 -42.66
C ILE A 100 12.68 -7.80 -43.63
N THR A 101 13.80 -8.07 -44.28
CA THR A 101 13.94 -9.22 -45.18
C THR A 101 14.77 -10.30 -44.50
N VAL A 102 14.22 -11.51 -44.45
CA VAL A 102 14.86 -12.70 -43.91
C VAL A 102 15.33 -13.58 -45.04
N ALA A 103 16.63 -13.83 -45.12
CA ALA A 103 17.22 -14.75 -46.06
C ALA A 103 17.33 -16.17 -45.48
N GLU A 104 17.56 -17.15 -46.32
CA GLU A 104 17.75 -18.55 -45.91
C GLU A 104 18.95 -18.69 -44.97
N ASN A 105 18.73 -19.39 -43.83
CA ASN A 105 19.77 -19.65 -42.81
C ASN A 105 20.47 -18.40 -42.29
N ALA A 106 19.87 -17.21 -42.47
CA ALA A 106 20.43 -15.95 -42.05
C ALA A 106 19.70 -15.34 -40.83
N GLU A 107 20.39 -14.49 -40.12
CA GLU A 107 19.85 -13.70 -39.03
C GLU A 107 19.64 -12.26 -39.51
N ALA A 108 18.39 -11.80 -39.51
CA ALA A 108 18.03 -10.41 -39.78
C ALA A 108 17.97 -9.63 -38.45
N VAL A 109 18.49 -8.39 -38.45
CA VAL A 109 18.56 -7.55 -37.25
C VAL A 109 17.65 -6.34 -37.39
N ALA A 110 16.82 -6.05 -36.38
CA ALA A 110 15.96 -4.88 -36.32
C ALA A 110 16.17 -4.09 -35.04
N GLU A 111 16.16 -2.77 -35.12
CA GLU A 111 16.19 -1.87 -33.99
C GLU A 111 14.96 -0.96 -34.04
N PHE A 112 14.24 -0.85 -32.93
CA PHE A 112 13.09 0.03 -32.78
C PHE A 112 13.38 1.06 -31.71
N ILE A 113 13.12 2.32 -32.05
CA ILE A 113 13.07 3.42 -31.09
C ILE A 113 11.60 3.82 -30.95
N LEU A 114 11.01 3.53 -29.79
CA LEU A 114 9.64 3.91 -29.47
C LEU A 114 9.65 5.24 -28.72
N GLU A 115 8.95 6.22 -29.29
CA GLU A 115 8.77 7.53 -28.68
C GLU A 115 7.52 7.53 -27.81
N ASP A 116 7.51 8.36 -26.76
CA ASP A 116 6.33 8.52 -25.90
C ASP A 116 5.15 9.03 -26.73
N ASP A 117 3.98 8.42 -26.57
CA ASP A 117 2.75 8.87 -27.22
C ASP A 117 2.15 10.05 -26.45
N SER A 118 2.59 11.25 -26.82
CA SER A 118 2.13 12.50 -26.20
C SER A 118 0.64 12.82 -26.45
N LYS A 119 -0.06 12.02 -27.26
CA LYS A 119 -1.49 12.21 -27.59
C LYS A 119 -2.44 11.48 -26.66
N ASN A 120 -1.98 10.49 -25.89
CA ASN A 120 -2.81 9.80 -24.90
C ASN A 120 -2.67 10.46 -23.53
N LEU A 121 -3.57 11.37 -23.22
CA LEU A 121 -3.79 12.03 -21.93
C LEU A 121 -4.34 11.04 -20.91
N GLN A 122 -3.61 10.11 -20.44
CA GLN A 122 -3.86 9.28 -19.24
C GLN A 122 -3.28 7.86 -19.32
N GLU A 123 -2.08 7.76 -19.84
CA GLU A 123 -1.33 6.62 -19.40
C GLU A 123 -0.60 7.05 -18.12
N VAL A 124 -0.85 6.35 -17.03
CA VAL A 124 0.20 6.19 -16.02
C VAL A 124 1.37 5.63 -16.83
N SER A 125 2.19 6.52 -17.36
CA SER A 125 3.26 6.10 -18.25
C SER A 125 4.17 5.20 -17.42
N VAL A 126 4.02 3.89 -17.59
CA VAL A 126 5.11 2.97 -17.35
C VAL A 126 6.13 3.31 -18.42
N LYS A 127 6.73 4.48 -18.28
CA LYS A 127 7.81 4.94 -19.18
C LYS A 127 8.84 3.84 -19.21
N GLY A 128 9.21 3.48 -20.40
CA GLY A 128 10.09 2.39 -20.72
C GLY A 128 11.27 2.23 -19.79
N HIS A 129 11.95 1.13 -19.82
CA HIS A 129 12.95 0.69 -18.88
C HIS A 129 13.69 1.82 -18.20
N LYS A 130 13.20 2.19 -17.02
CA LYS A 130 13.94 3.08 -16.16
C LYS A 130 15.23 2.37 -15.83
N THR A 131 16.34 3.03 -16.01
CA THR A 131 17.61 2.62 -15.44
C THR A 131 17.41 2.24 -13.97
N ASN A 132 16.52 2.95 -13.29
CA ASN A 132 16.09 2.68 -11.90
C ASN A 132 14.58 2.39 -11.83
N LYS A 133 14.19 1.10 -11.87
CA LYS A 133 12.80 0.65 -11.87
C LYS A 133 12.02 0.96 -10.58
N PHE A 134 12.71 1.25 -9.48
CA PHE A 134 12.10 1.59 -8.20
C PHE A 134 11.92 3.09 -8.01
N LEU A 135 12.49 3.91 -8.88
CA LEU A 135 12.38 5.36 -8.81
C LEU A 135 11.15 5.87 -9.60
N LYS A 136 10.34 6.71 -8.98
CA LYS A 136 9.36 7.57 -9.65
C LYS A 136 9.85 9.01 -9.58
N LYS A 137 10.28 9.55 -10.73
CA LYS A 137 10.83 10.92 -10.83
C LYS A 137 9.78 11.99 -10.60
N GLU A 138 8.54 11.69 -10.93
CA GLU A 138 7.39 12.59 -10.94
C GLU A 138 6.16 11.87 -10.41
N THR A 139 5.29 12.60 -9.74
CA THR A 139 3.96 12.14 -9.35
C THR A 139 2.98 13.29 -9.40
N GLU A 140 1.78 13.04 -9.92
CA GLU A 140 0.68 14.00 -9.91
C GLU A 140 -0.09 14.00 -8.59
N ASP A 141 0.00 12.91 -7.80
CA ASP A 141 -0.84 12.70 -6.64
C ASP A 141 -0.41 13.53 -5.42
N VAL A 142 0.90 13.71 -5.20
CA VAL A 142 1.44 14.36 -3.98
C VAL A 142 1.09 15.84 -3.90
N ALA A 143 1.20 16.57 -4.99
CA ALA A 143 0.89 18.01 -5.06
C ALA A 143 -0.39 18.30 -5.86
N ARG A 144 -1.05 17.27 -6.39
CA ARG A 144 -2.13 17.38 -7.41
C ARG A 144 -1.69 18.17 -8.66
N LEU A 145 -0.40 18.22 -8.88
CA LEU A 145 0.28 18.87 -9.99
C LEU A 145 1.41 17.95 -10.48
N PRO A 146 1.71 17.91 -11.76
CA PRO A 146 2.82 17.14 -12.32
C PRO A 146 4.15 17.81 -11.94
N LEU A 147 4.67 17.46 -10.77
CA LEU A 147 5.92 17.97 -10.23
C LEU A 147 6.97 16.87 -10.13
N LYS A 148 8.15 17.15 -10.69
CA LYS A 148 9.33 16.33 -10.43
C LYS A 148 9.70 16.40 -8.95
N ASN A 149 10.30 15.33 -8.41
CA ASN A 149 10.75 15.33 -7.01
C ASN A 149 11.69 16.51 -6.70
N LEU A 150 12.59 16.84 -7.63
CA LEU A 150 13.53 17.98 -7.51
C LEU A 150 12.86 19.35 -7.54
N GLU A 151 11.59 19.46 -7.93
CA GLU A 151 10.81 20.71 -7.97
C GLU A 151 9.79 20.82 -6.85
N ASN A 152 9.54 19.73 -6.13
CA ASN A 152 8.54 19.67 -5.07
C ASN A 152 9.17 20.01 -3.71
N PRO A 153 8.71 21.04 -2.98
CA PRO A 153 9.23 21.34 -1.65
C PRO A 153 8.80 20.35 -0.57
N GLN A 154 7.89 19.42 -0.86
CA GLN A 154 7.41 18.44 0.09
C GLN A 154 8.20 17.13 0.00
N VAL A 155 8.47 16.50 1.14
CA VAL A 155 9.08 15.16 1.22
C VAL A 155 8.00 14.11 1.05
N TYR A 156 8.30 13.13 0.20
CA TYR A 156 7.49 11.94 -0.01
C TYR A 156 8.34 10.75 -0.44
N SER A 157 7.86 9.54 -0.19
CA SER A 157 8.45 8.27 -0.63
C SER A 157 7.46 7.51 -1.48
N VAL A 158 7.94 6.76 -2.47
CA VAL A 158 7.10 5.94 -3.35
C VAL A 158 7.58 4.50 -3.35
N VAL A 159 6.69 3.59 -2.98
CA VAL A 159 6.91 2.14 -3.12
C VAL A 159 6.17 1.66 -4.37
N THR A 160 6.93 1.19 -5.35
CA THR A 160 6.37 0.75 -6.65
C THR A 160 5.88 -0.70 -6.61
N SER A 161 4.96 -1.05 -7.50
CA SER A 161 4.51 -2.44 -7.69
C SER A 161 5.67 -3.37 -8.06
N GLU A 162 6.68 -2.88 -8.77
CA GLU A 162 7.88 -3.63 -9.12
C GLU A 162 8.70 -4.03 -7.89
N LEU A 163 8.87 -3.11 -6.92
CA LEU A 163 9.54 -3.41 -5.66
C LEU A 163 8.74 -4.41 -4.83
N MET A 164 7.42 -4.21 -4.73
CA MET A 164 6.53 -5.15 -4.03
C MET A 164 6.55 -6.55 -4.68
N LYS A 165 6.57 -6.62 -6.01
CA LYS A 165 6.68 -7.88 -6.76
C LYS A 165 8.03 -8.57 -6.55
N GLU A 166 9.12 -7.83 -6.51
CA GLU A 166 10.46 -8.37 -6.26
C GLU A 166 10.58 -8.96 -4.85
N GLN A 167 9.98 -8.29 -3.87
CA GLN A 167 9.92 -8.73 -2.48
C GLN A 167 8.82 -9.77 -2.22
N VAL A 168 8.09 -10.23 -3.23
CA VAL A 168 6.96 -11.17 -3.09
C VAL A 168 6.02 -10.73 -1.96
N VAL A 169 5.53 -9.48 -2.05
CA VAL A 169 4.61 -8.91 -1.07
C VAL A 169 3.23 -9.55 -1.23
N THR A 170 2.73 -10.19 -0.19
CA THR A 170 1.41 -10.83 -0.13
C THR A 170 0.41 -10.07 0.73
N SER A 171 0.87 -9.10 1.51
CA SER A 171 0.05 -8.23 2.36
C SER A 171 0.41 -6.77 2.12
N TYR A 172 -0.59 -5.90 2.05
CA TYR A 172 -0.39 -4.46 1.87
C TYR A 172 0.58 -3.84 2.88
N VAL A 173 0.49 -4.27 4.14
CA VAL A 173 1.34 -3.75 5.21
C VAL A 173 2.82 -4.06 5.03
N ASP A 174 3.16 -5.12 4.29
CA ASP A 174 4.57 -5.46 4.00
C ASP A 174 5.24 -4.45 3.07
N GLY A 175 4.48 -3.77 2.21
CA GLY A 175 5.00 -2.71 1.35
C GLY A 175 5.60 -1.55 2.12
N PHE A 176 5.06 -1.23 3.30
CA PHE A 176 5.52 -0.11 4.13
C PHE A 176 6.89 -0.30 4.76
N LYS A 177 7.41 -1.52 4.81
CA LYS A 177 8.79 -1.81 5.27
C LYS A 177 9.84 -1.02 4.49
N ASN A 178 9.53 -0.56 3.27
CA ASN A 178 10.43 0.18 2.40
C ASN A 178 10.39 1.70 2.62
N ILE A 179 9.48 2.21 3.46
CA ILE A 179 9.29 3.64 3.68
C ILE A 179 10.03 4.08 4.93
N PRO A 180 10.92 5.10 4.84
CA PRO A 180 11.60 5.63 6.01
C PRO A 180 10.63 6.04 7.13
N GLY A 181 10.90 5.61 8.37
CA GLY A 181 10.18 6.05 9.55
C GLY A 181 8.81 5.42 9.83
N THR A 182 8.40 4.35 9.12
CA THR A 182 7.09 3.72 9.34
C THR A 182 7.07 2.62 10.40
N GLY A 183 8.15 1.88 10.59
CA GLY A 183 8.25 0.81 11.59
C GLY A 183 7.21 -0.32 11.42
N VAL A 184 6.95 -1.04 12.53
CA VAL A 184 5.95 -2.11 12.55
C VAL A 184 4.54 -1.50 12.55
N PRO A 185 3.65 -1.90 11.63
CA PRO A 185 2.28 -1.41 11.57
C PRO A 185 1.48 -1.71 12.86
N LEU A 186 0.56 -0.82 13.19
CA LEU A 186 -0.39 -1.01 14.29
C LEU A 186 -1.66 -1.64 13.73
N VAL A 187 -1.88 -2.91 14.03
CA VAL A 187 -3.11 -3.62 13.67
C VAL A 187 -4.07 -3.57 14.85
N TYR A 188 -5.28 -3.08 14.63
CA TYR A 188 -6.36 -3.08 15.61
C TYR A 188 -6.99 -4.47 15.70
N ASN A 189 -7.67 -4.75 16.81
CA ASN A 189 -8.32 -6.03 17.06
C ASN A 189 -9.34 -6.45 15.98
N ASN A 190 -9.89 -5.52 15.22
CA ASN A 190 -10.76 -5.75 14.07
C ASN A 190 -10.05 -5.65 12.70
N GLY A 191 -8.74 -5.80 12.66
CA GLY A 191 -7.94 -5.82 11.43
C GLY A 191 -7.59 -4.46 10.83
N ARG A 192 -8.22 -3.35 11.27
CA ARG A 192 -7.85 -2.01 10.82
C ARG A 192 -6.37 -1.74 11.09
N THR A 193 -5.67 -1.22 10.11
CA THR A 193 -4.24 -0.93 10.22
C THR A 193 -3.98 0.57 10.22
N THR A 194 -3.08 1.00 11.08
CA THR A 194 -2.49 2.34 11.06
C THR A 194 -0.96 2.23 11.10
N LEU A 195 -0.30 3.26 10.66
CA LEU A 195 1.15 3.33 10.52
C LEU A 195 1.71 4.44 11.40
N LEU A 196 2.99 4.38 11.66
CA LEU A 196 3.72 5.46 12.30
C LEU A 196 4.37 6.34 11.23
N SER A 197 4.35 7.64 11.45
CA SER A 197 5.10 8.60 10.65
C SER A 197 5.46 9.81 11.52
N ARG A 198 6.73 10.17 11.58
CA ARG A 198 7.22 11.34 12.33
C ARG A 198 6.71 11.44 13.77
N GLY A 199 6.55 10.29 14.44
CA GLY A 199 6.07 10.22 15.82
C GLY A 199 4.56 10.36 16.01
N PHE A 200 3.78 10.29 14.95
CA PHE A 200 2.31 10.29 14.96
C PHE A 200 1.75 9.02 14.32
N THR A 201 0.58 8.62 14.79
CA THR A 201 -0.19 7.54 14.17
C THR A 201 -0.92 8.08 12.94
N THR A 202 -0.79 7.40 11.82
CA THR A 202 -1.33 7.81 10.52
C THR A 202 -2.22 6.71 9.96
N GLY A 203 -3.43 7.06 9.53
CA GLY A 203 -4.32 6.15 8.81
C GLY A 203 -3.90 5.94 7.36
N ASN A 204 -4.41 4.89 6.76
CA ASN A 204 -4.20 4.53 5.35
C ASN A 204 -5.49 4.68 4.52
N PHE A 205 -6.20 5.78 4.74
CA PHE A 205 -7.56 5.99 4.23
C PHE A 205 -7.64 6.71 2.89
N ILE A 206 -6.50 7.04 2.26
CA ILE A 206 -6.47 7.74 0.98
C ILE A 206 -6.24 6.73 -0.16
N ARG A 207 -7.08 6.80 -1.17
CA ARG A 207 -7.01 6.01 -2.40
C ARG A 207 -7.15 6.93 -3.61
N ASN A 208 -6.21 6.88 -4.55
CA ASN A 208 -6.20 7.74 -5.73
C ASN A 208 -6.43 9.22 -5.37
N SER A 209 -5.74 9.69 -4.32
CA SER A 209 -5.82 11.07 -3.79
C SER A 209 -7.17 11.48 -3.19
N VAL A 210 -8.11 10.55 -3.01
CA VAL A 210 -9.44 10.78 -2.45
C VAL A 210 -9.59 10.07 -1.10
N ALA A 211 -10.25 10.76 -0.17
CA ALA A 211 -10.49 10.26 1.17
C ALA A 211 -11.55 9.14 1.18
N GLY A 212 -11.25 8.04 1.84
CA GLY A 212 -12.16 6.92 2.09
C GLY A 212 -12.02 6.39 3.52
N TYR A 213 -12.53 5.22 3.80
CA TYR A 213 -12.33 4.50 5.06
C TYR A 213 -12.39 3.00 4.81
N ASN A 214 -11.52 2.25 5.46
CA ASN A 214 -11.41 0.83 5.23
C ASN A 214 -11.18 0.06 6.52
N PHE A 215 -12.00 -0.93 6.80
CA PHE A 215 -11.81 -1.91 7.87
C PHE A 215 -11.13 -3.19 7.37
N ASN A 216 -11.24 -3.50 6.07
CA ASN A 216 -10.58 -4.67 5.52
C ASN A 216 -9.06 -4.49 5.51
N ALA A 217 -8.37 -5.62 5.57
CA ALA A 217 -7.00 -5.66 5.06
C ALA A 217 -7.04 -5.30 3.57
N ILE A 218 -6.39 -4.20 3.20
CA ILE A 218 -6.25 -3.79 1.81
C ILE A 218 -5.45 -4.87 1.07
N ASP A 219 -5.95 -5.31 -0.09
CA ASP A 219 -5.24 -6.29 -0.90
C ASP A 219 -4.23 -5.60 -1.82
N PRO A 220 -2.96 -6.07 -1.92
CA PRO A 220 -1.97 -5.48 -2.80
C PRO A 220 -2.16 -5.80 -4.29
N ALA A 221 -3.13 -6.64 -4.67
CA ALA A 221 -3.28 -7.13 -6.05
C ALA A 221 -3.56 -6.01 -7.07
N ASP A 222 -4.29 -4.97 -6.68
CA ASP A 222 -4.62 -3.83 -7.55
C ASP A 222 -3.76 -2.59 -7.31
N ILE A 223 -2.72 -2.66 -6.47
CA ILE A 223 -1.90 -1.50 -6.13
C ILE A 223 -0.77 -1.32 -7.16
N GLU A 224 -0.74 -0.15 -7.79
CA GLU A 224 0.34 0.28 -8.68
C GLU A 224 1.50 0.89 -7.89
N LYS A 225 1.21 1.72 -6.89
CA LYS A 225 2.20 2.34 -6.01
C LYS A 225 1.58 2.75 -4.67
N ILE A 226 2.43 2.88 -3.66
CA ILE A 226 2.10 3.48 -2.37
C ILE A 226 2.91 4.76 -2.25
N GLU A 227 2.26 5.88 -1.99
CA GLU A 227 2.90 7.17 -1.76
C GLU A 227 2.77 7.54 -0.29
N ALA A 228 3.90 7.73 0.36
CA ALA A 228 3.97 8.24 1.73
C ALA A 228 4.30 9.73 1.70
N ILE A 229 3.31 10.57 1.90
CA ILE A 229 3.45 12.03 1.90
C ILE A 229 3.68 12.47 3.33
N LYS A 230 4.81 13.11 3.61
CA LYS A 230 5.29 13.40 4.96
C LYS A 230 4.82 14.76 5.49
N GLY A 231 4.54 14.81 6.80
CA GLY A 231 4.15 16.03 7.51
C GLY A 231 2.65 16.37 7.42
N PRO A 232 2.20 17.47 8.06
CA PRO A 232 0.79 17.85 8.06
C PRO A 232 0.33 18.24 6.65
N THR A 233 -0.43 17.35 6.00
CA THR A 233 -0.84 17.47 4.59
C THR A 233 -2.23 18.05 4.40
N GLY A 234 -2.77 18.69 5.42
CA GLY A 234 -4.14 19.22 5.44
C GLY A 234 -4.50 20.19 4.30
N THR A 235 -3.51 20.82 3.65
CA THR A 235 -3.77 21.81 2.60
C THR A 235 -4.36 21.23 1.31
N LEU A 236 -4.02 20.01 0.92
CA LEU A 236 -4.54 19.38 -0.32
C LEU A 236 -5.41 18.17 -0.06
N PHE A 237 -5.35 17.59 1.13
CA PHE A 237 -6.09 16.39 1.48
C PHE A 237 -7.03 16.66 2.66
N ASN A 238 -8.11 15.88 2.75
CA ASN A 238 -9.11 16.05 3.80
C ASN A 238 -8.48 15.96 5.20
N SER A 239 -8.62 17.04 5.97
CA SER A 239 -8.03 17.18 7.30
C SER A 239 -8.57 16.16 8.31
N SER A 240 -9.81 15.71 8.15
CA SER A 240 -10.42 14.72 9.06
C SER A 240 -9.75 13.35 9.00
N LEU A 241 -9.00 13.06 7.94
CA LEU A 241 -8.33 11.77 7.71
C LEU A 241 -6.81 11.89 7.60
N ALA A 242 -6.28 13.11 7.44
CA ALA A 242 -4.85 13.37 7.44
C ALA A 242 -4.31 13.35 8.88
N SER A 243 -3.09 12.88 9.04
CA SER A 243 -2.35 12.90 10.31
C SER A 243 -1.31 14.01 10.29
N PHE A 244 -0.86 14.43 11.46
CA PHE A 244 0.23 15.40 11.60
C PHE A 244 1.59 14.84 11.12
N GLY A 245 1.74 13.51 11.09
CA GLY A 245 2.93 12.84 10.55
C GLY A 245 2.93 12.65 9.05
N GLY A 246 1.77 12.83 8.40
CA GLY A 246 1.61 12.62 6.97
C GLY A 246 0.38 11.80 6.60
N LEU A 247 0.37 11.30 5.39
CA LEU A 247 -0.64 10.38 4.89
C LEU A 247 -0.01 9.32 3.96
N PHE A 248 -0.74 8.22 3.78
CA PHE A 248 -0.40 7.18 2.84
C PHE A 248 -1.51 7.10 1.77
N ASN A 249 -1.12 7.36 0.52
CA ASN A 249 -1.99 7.29 -0.64
C ASN A 249 -1.69 5.98 -1.39
N ARG A 250 -2.68 5.11 -1.54
CA ARG A 250 -2.60 3.96 -2.43
C ARG A 250 -3.14 4.35 -3.80
N VAL A 251 -2.34 4.16 -4.83
CA VAL A 251 -2.72 4.38 -6.22
C VAL A 251 -2.98 3.03 -6.85
N THR A 252 -4.18 2.87 -7.41
CA THR A 252 -4.61 1.61 -8.01
C THR A 252 -4.19 1.48 -9.46
N LYS A 253 -4.07 0.24 -9.92
CA LYS A 253 -3.76 -0.10 -11.30
C LYS A 253 -4.89 0.33 -12.22
N GLN A 254 -4.56 0.98 -13.33
CA GLN A 254 -5.52 1.43 -14.34
C GLN A 254 -5.47 0.56 -15.60
N PRO A 255 -6.56 0.49 -16.39
CA PRO A 255 -6.58 -0.17 -17.69
C PRO A 255 -5.63 0.48 -18.70
N PHE A 256 -5.11 -0.29 -19.65
CA PHE A 256 -4.22 0.19 -20.71
C PHE A 256 -4.42 -0.53 -22.05
N GLY A 257 -3.94 0.04 -23.14
CA GLY A 257 -4.29 -0.33 -24.52
C GLY A 257 -3.69 -1.65 -25.07
N THR A 258 -2.94 -2.45 -24.26
CA THR A 258 -2.39 -3.74 -24.71
C THR A 258 -2.92 -4.89 -23.86
N PRO A 259 -3.38 -6.01 -24.46
CA PRO A 259 -3.78 -7.17 -23.70
C PRO A 259 -2.63 -7.70 -22.85
N ARG A 260 -2.93 -8.02 -21.59
CA ARG A 260 -1.97 -8.62 -20.65
C ARG A 260 -2.72 -9.39 -19.59
N THR A 261 -2.25 -10.58 -19.31
CA THR A 261 -2.78 -11.41 -18.22
C THR A 261 -1.63 -11.92 -17.37
N GLU A 262 -1.71 -11.71 -16.06
CA GLU A 262 -0.81 -12.32 -15.08
C GLU A 262 -1.64 -13.09 -14.06
N ILE A 263 -1.32 -14.37 -13.86
CA ILE A 263 -1.92 -15.22 -12.82
C ILE A 263 -0.80 -15.67 -11.90
N SER A 264 -0.96 -15.39 -10.60
CA SER A 264 0.07 -15.73 -9.61
C SER A 264 -0.50 -16.57 -8.49
N TYR A 265 0.24 -17.63 -8.12
CA TYR A 265 -0.04 -18.44 -6.95
C TYR A 265 1.12 -18.33 -5.95
N ASN A 266 0.77 -18.08 -4.70
CA ASN A 266 1.74 -18.04 -3.60
C ASN A 266 1.32 -19.06 -2.55
N THR A 267 2.29 -19.84 -2.07
CA THR A 267 2.11 -20.79 -0.97
C THR A 267 3.31 -20.75 -0.03
N GLY A 268 3.15 -21.19 1.20
CA GLY A 268 4.26 -21.11 2.15
C GLY A 268 3.89 -21.44 3.58
N SER A 269 4.68 -20.93 4.51
CA SER A 269 4.49 -21.12 5.95
C SER A 269 3.09 -20.70 6.39
N PHE A 270 2.58 -21.37 7.42
CA PHE A 270 1.29 -21.11 8.05
C PHE A 270 0.11 -21.35 7.11
N ASP A 271 0.22 -22.37 6.26
CA ASP A 271 -0.79 -22.75 5.26
C ASP A 271 -1.20 -21.58 4.36
N LEU A 272 -0.24 -20.70 4.04
CA LEU A 272 -0.47 -19.63 3.09
C LEU A 272 -0.88 -20.21 1.74
N ASN A 273 -2.04 -19.81 1.26
CA ASN A 273 -2.51 -20.05 -0.09
C ASN A 273 -3.10 -18.75 -0.63
N ARG A 274 -2.50 -18.22 -1.70
CA ARG A 274 -2.94 -16.98 -2.31
C ARG A 274 -2.91 -17.10 -3.83
N LEU A 275 -4.06 -16.95 -4.46
CA LEU A 275 -4.22 -16.89 -5.91
C LEU A 275 -4.61 -15.47 -6.31
N THR A 276 -3.92 -14.91 -7.30
CA THR A 276 -4.25 -13.59 -7.86
C THR A 276 -4.32 -13.65 -9.37
N ALA A 277 -5.17 -12.82 -9.96
CA ALA A 277 -5.19 -12.59 -11.40
C ALA A 277 -5.26 -11.08 -11.68
N ASP A 278 -4.48 -10.63 -12.68
CA ASP A 278 -4.46 -9.29 -13.24
C ASP A 278 -4.67 -9.43 -14.74
N ILE A 279 -5.86 -9.08 -15.20
CA ILE A 279 -6.29 -9.24 -16.59
C ILE A 279 -6.61 -7.86 -17.14
N ASN A 280 -5.90 -7.46 -18.18
CA ASN A 280 -6.08 -6.19 -18.88
C ASN A 280 -6.35 -6.42 -20.36
N THR A 281 -7.35 -5.75 -20.91
CA THR A 281 -7.67 -5.86 -22.33
C THR A 281 -8.41 -4.62 -22.86
N PRO A 282 -8.09 -4.12 -24.05
CA PRO A 282 -8.99 -3.22 -24.75
C PRO A 282 -10.26 -3.98 -25.19
N LEU A 283 -11.41 -3.37 -25.04
CA LEU A 283 -12.73 -3.95 -25.40
C LEU A 283 -13.16 -3.63 -26.83
N ASN A 284 -12.49 -2.67 -27.50
CA ASN A 284 -12.75 -2.30 -28.90
C ASN A 284 -11.43 -2.15 -29.68
N GLN A 285 -11.52 -2.16 -31.00
CA GLN A 285 -10.36 -2.09 -31.90
C GLN A 285 -9.62 -0.76 -31.80
N ASP A 286 -10.35 0.34 -31.60
CA ASP A 286 -9.80 1.70 -31.50
C ASP A 286 -9.14 1.95 -30.13
N LYS A 287 -9.21 0.97 -29.19
CA LYS A 287 -8.65 1.07 -27.85
C LYS A 287 -9.13 2.28 -27.06
N THR A 288 -10.33 2.72 -27.34
CA THR A 288 -10.97 3.82 -26.61
C THR A 288 -11.77 3.32 -25.40
N LEU A 289 -12.11 2.03 -25.37
CA LEU A 289 -12.73 1.37 -24.22
C LEU A 289 -11.78 0.28 -23.69
N LEU A 290 -11.27 0.51 -22.49
CA LEU A 290 -10.26 -0.34 -21.86
C LEU A 290 -10.85 -0.97 -20.59
N PHE A 291 -10.48 -2.20 -20.32
CA PHE A 291 -10.91 -2.94 -19.14
C PHE A 291 -9.73 -3.59 -18.44
N ARG A 292 -9.73 -3.55 -17.12
CA ARG A 292 -8.80 -4.31 -16.29
C ARG A 292 -9.53 -4.87 -15.09
N VAL A 293 -9.17 -6.07 -14.66
CA VAL A 293 -9.66 -6.64 -13.41
C VAL A 293 -8.50 -7.25 -12.64
N ASN A 294 -8.40 -6.88 -11.38
CA ASN A 294 -7.50 -7.49 -10.42
C ASN A 294 -8.33 -8.30 -9.42
N THR A 295 -7.89 -9.51 -9.10
CA THR A 295 -8.59 -10.34 -8.12
C THR A 295 -7.61 -11.10 -7.25
N ALA A 296 -8.03 -11.41 -6.02
CA ALA A 296 -7.25 -12.20 -5.08
C ALA A 296 -8.15 -13.09 -4.22
N LEU A 297 -7.68 -14.32 -4.02
CA LEU A 297 -8.16 -15.24 -3.00
C LEU A 297 -7.00 -15.49 -2.05
N HIS A 298 -7.22 -15.34 -0.75
CA HIS A 298 -6.17 -15.49 0.26
C HIS A 298 -6.67 -16.29 1.45
N THR A 299 -5.88 -17.26 1.88
CA THR A 299 -6.05 -17.97 3.15
C THR A 299 -4.71 -18.15 3.82
N GLU A 300 -4.66 -17.93 5.13
CA GLU A 300 -3.44 -18.10 5.91
C GLU A 300 -3.82 -18.36 7.37
N HIS A 301 -3.09 -19.23 8.06
CA HIS A 301 -3.19 -19.42 9.50
C HIS A 301 -2.15 -18.54 10.23
N SER A 302 -2.33 -18.38 11.53
CA SER A 302 -1.32 -17.75 12.37
C SER A 302 -0.20 -18.75 12.69
N PHE A 303 1.02 -18.24 12.94
CA PHE A 303 2.08 -19.04 13.58
C PHE A 303 1.76 -19.41 15.05
N GLN A 304 0.77 -18.73 15.63
CA GLN A 304 0.31 -18.96 16.98
C GLN A 304 -0.69 -20.13 17.01
N ASP A 305 -1.00 -20.58 18.23
CA ASP A 305 -1.90 -21.71 18.50
C ASP A 305 -3.36 -21.51 18.06
N ALA A 306 -3.76 -20.26 17.77
CA ALA A 306 -4.99 -19.91 17.06
C ALA A 306 -4.76 -18.63 16.27
N GLY A 307 -5.56 -18.47 15.24
CA GLY A 307 -5.56 -17.34 14.33
C GLY A 307 -5.67 -17.79 12.87
N TYR A 308 -6.44 -17.07 12.09
CA TYR A 308 -6.54 -17.26 10.65
C TYR A 308 -6.98 -15.95 9.98
N THR A 309 -6.72 -15.87 8.69
CA THR A 309 -7.25 -14.85 7.79
C THR A 309 -7.72 -15.52 6.50
N ARG A 310 -8.90 -15.15 6.04
CA ARG A 310 -9.44 -15.51 4.72
C ARG A 310 -9.98 -14.26 4.07
N SER A 311 -9.69 -14.06 2.79
CA SER A 311 -10.24 -12.94 2.05
C SER A 311 -10.48 -13.27 0.58
N PHE A 312 -11.48 -12.61 0.03
CA PHE A 312 -11.77 -12.50 -1.40
C PHE A 312 -11.74 -11.02 -1.76
N PHE A 313 -11.11 -10.72 -2.88
CA PHE A 313 -10.99 -9.37 -3.40
C PHE A 313 -11.18 -9.38 -4.92
N VAL A 314 -11.93 -8.41 -5.45
CA VAL A 314 -12.04 -8.15 -6.88
C VAL A 314 -12.15 -6.64 -7.12
N ALA A 315 -11.35 -6.16 -8.08
CA ALA A 315 -11.28 -4.75 -8.46
C ALA A 315 -11.36 -4.62 -9.99
N PRO A 316 -12.57 -4.54 -10.56
CA PRO A 316 -12.76 -4.20 -11.97
C PRO A 316 -12.57 -2.70 -12.18
N SER A 317 -11.97 -2.32 -13.30
CA SER A 317 -11.79 -0.95 -13.73
C SER A 317 -12.03 -0.81 -15.24
N ILE A 318 -12.62 0.30 -15.64
CA ILE A 318 -12.92 0.65 -17.02
C ILE A 318 -12.44 2.07 -17.26
N THR A 319 -11.71 2.26 -18.36
CA THR A 319 -11.38 3.57 -18.91
C THR A 319 -12.09 3.75 -20.24
N TYR A 320 -12.89 4.81 -20.37
CA TYR A 320 -13.52 5.19 -21.62
C TYR A 320 -12.97 6.53 -22.11
N ILE A 321 -12.21 6.50 -23.21
CA ILE A 321 -11.70 7.67 -23.91
C ILE A 321 -12.77 8.07 -24.92
N ILE A 322 -13.59 9.05 -24.56
CA ILE A 322 -14.72 9.50 -25.40
C ILE A 322 -14.23 10.26 -26.61
N ASN A 323 -13.21 11.11 -26.40
CA ASN A 323 -12.50 11.85 -27.45
C ASN A 323 -11.18 12.41 -26.86
N ASP A 324 -10.42 13.17 -27.68
CA ASP A 324 -9.12 13.76 -27.30
C ASP A 324 -9.19 14.72 -26.09
N ARG A 325 -10.39 15.11 -25.65
CA ARG A 325 -10.59 16.03 -24.53
C ARG A 325 -11.27 15.42 -23.32
N LEU A 326 -12.01 14.32 -23.49
CA LEU A 326 -12.85 13.77 -22.44
C LEU A 326 -12.56 12.29 -22.25
N SER A 327 -12.21 11.92 -21.04
CA SER A 327 -12.14 10.52 -20.60
C SER A 327 -12.82 10.32 -19.26
N VAL A 328 -13.29 9.11 -19.04
CA VAL A 328 -13.96 8.67 -17.82
C VAL A 328 -13.32 7.36 -17.36
N ASP A 329 -12.87 7.33 -16.12
CA ASP A 329 -12.40 6.15 -15.43
C ASP A 329 -13.42 5.77 -14.37
N VAL A 330 -13.81 4.51 -14.34
CA VAL A 330 -14.67 3.96 -13.29
C VAL A 330 -14.02 2.69 -12.77
N ASP A 331 -13.81 2.64 -11.49
CA ASP A 331 -13.30 1.44 -10.85
C ASP A 331 -14.08 1.11 -9.56
N ALA A 332 -14.08 -0.15 -9.20
CA ALA A 332 -14.67 -0.61 -7.97
C ALA A 332 -13.70 -1.55 -7.24
N GLU A 333 -13.72 -1.53 -5.93
CA GLU A 333 -13.10 -2.55 -5.09
C GLU A 333 -14.20 -3.23 -4.28
N ILE A 334 -14.24 -4.55 -4.35
CA ILE A 334 -15.15 -5.38 -3.57
C ILE A 334 -14.31 -6.38 -2.80
N GLY A 335 -14.35 -6.28 -1.48
CA GLY A 335 -13.58 -7.13 -0.59
C GLY A 335 -14.46 -7.71 0.52
N ASN A 336 -14.30 -9.01 0.79
CA ASN A 336 -14.84 -9.67 1.95
C ASN A 336 -13.73 -10.42 2.65
N GLY A 337 -13.69 -10.31 3.98
CA GLY A 337 -12.70 -11.01 4.77
C GLY A 337 -13.29 -11.57 6.06
N SER A 338 -12.69 -12.60 6.58
CA SER A 338 -12.90 -13.08 7.95
C SER A 338 -11.56 -13.37 8.60
N ALA A 339 -11.43 -13.02 9.86
CA ALA A 339 -10.20 -13.24 10.60
C ALA A 339 -10.48 -13.40 12.09
N THR A 340 -9.62 -14.13 12.76
CA THR A 340 -9.55 -14.10 14.21
C THR A 340 -9.11 -12.71 14.66
N SER A 341 -9.67 -12.20 15.76
CA SER A 341 -9.30 -10.91 16.33
C SER A 341 -7.79 -10.78 16.48
N ALA A 342 -7.23 -9.69 15.96
CA ALA A 342 -5.80 -9.43 16.05
C ALA A 342 -5.37 -9.26 17.51
N TYR A 343 -4.20 -9.78 17.84
CA TYR A 343 -3.63 -9.76 19.18
C TYR A 343 -3.48 -8.32 19.68
N ARG A 344 -4.06 -8.02 20.82
CA ARG A 344 -3.93 -6.74 21.51
C ARG A 344 -3.79 -6.97 23.00
N LEU A 345 -2.63 -6.67 23.54
CA LEU A 345 -2.31 -6.73 24.96
C LEU A 345 -1.93 -5.34 25.47
N ALA A 346 -2.43 -4.97 26.63
CA ALA A 346 -2.08 -3.74 27.32
C ALA A 346 -1.56 -4.05 28.72
N PRO A 347 -0.52 -3.36 29.23
CA PRO A 347 -0.08 -3.52 30.61
C PRO A 347 -1.03 -2.80 31.56
N ASP A 348 -1.25 -3.39 32.73
CA ASP A 348 -1.83 -2.72 33.90
C ASP A 348 -0.66 -2.28 34.80
N PRO A 349 -0.55 -1.00 35.16
CA PRO A 349 0.47 -0.53 36.10
C PRO A 349 0.52 -1.28 37.42
N LYS A 350 -0.62 -1.79 37.90
CA LYS A 350 -0.74 -2.58 39.14
C LYS A 350 -0.03 -3.92 39.06
N ALA A 351 0.14 -4.47 37.84
CA ALA A 351 0.83 -5.74 37.65
C ALA A 351 2.37 -5.65 37.87
N LYS A 352 2.93 -4.44 37.97
CA LYS A 352 4.35 -4.19 38.17
C LYS A 352 5.28 -4.90 37.17
N ILE A 353 4.80 -5.10 35.94
CA ILE A 353 5.55 -5.70 34.84
C ILE A 353 5.90 -4.58 33.86
N TYR A 354 7.17 -4.47 33.50
CA TYR A 354 7.72 -3.32 32.78
C TYR A 354 8.20 -3.63 31.35
N ASN A 355 8.21 -4.93 31.01
CA ASN A 355 8.66 -5.41 29.69
C ASN A 355 7.90 -6.68 29.32
N ILE A 356 7.65 -6.87 28.01
CA ILE A 356 6.93 -8.06 27.50
C ILE A 356 7.71 -9.36 27.74
N LYS A 357 9.03 -9.33 27.76
CA LYS A 357 9.87 -10.51 28.02
C LYS A 357 9.76 -10.99 29.48
N ASP A 358 9.49 -10.08 30.41
CA ASP A 358 9.37 -10.41 31.86
C ASP A 358 8.11 -11.24 32.16
N LEU A 359 7.10 -11.20 31.27
CA LEU A 359 5.90 -12.03 31.39
C LEU A 359 6.18 -13.52 31.23
N GLY A 360 7.21 -13.92 30.46
CA GLY A 360 7.47 -15.31 30.13
C GLY A 360 6.33 -16.01 29.37
N ILE A 361 5.54 -15.25 28.62
CA ILE A 361 4.47 -15.80 27.77
C ILE A 361 5.11 -16.53 26.58
N ASP A 362 4.62 -17.74 26.30
CA ASP A 362 5.01 -18.46 25.09
C ASP A 362 4.65 -17.61 23.84
N TYR A 363 5.64 -17.36 23.01
CA TYR A 363 5.52 -16.53 21.81
C TYR A 363 4.44 -17.03 20.83
N LYS A 364 4.20 -18.34 20.84
CA LYS A 364 3.16 -18.99 20.00
C LYS A 364 1.76 -18.94 20.60
N ARG A 365 1.57 -18.34 21.77
CA ARG A 365 0.27 -18.30 22.43
C ARG A 365 -0.55 -17.08 22.05
N SER A 366 -1.71 -17.30 21.45
CA SER A 366 -2.61 -16.24 20.98
C SER A 366 -3.63 -15.78 22.02
N PHE A 367 -4.03 -16.66 22.97
CA PHE A 367 -5.20 -16.49 23.84
C PHE A 367 -6.52 -16.28 23.09
N ALA A 368 -6.56 -16.57 21.80
CA ALA A 368 -7.70 -16.42 20.91
C ALA A 368 -8.43 -17.76 20.69
N ASN A 369 -9.65 -17.66 20.16
CA ASN A 369 -10.41 -18.78 19.65
C ASN A 369 -10.89 -18.44 18.24
N ASN A 370 -10.65 -19.31 17.27
CA ASN A 370 -11.03 -19.09 15.88
C ASN A 370 -12.54 -19.00 15.64
N ASN A 371 -13.37 -19.51 16.60
CA ASN A 371 -14.81 -19.36 16.51
C ASN A 371 -15.31 -17.99 16.99
N LEU A 372 -14.44 -17.20 17.65
CA LEU A 372 -14.67 -15.80 17.99
C LEU A 372 -13.96 -14.90 16.98
N ASP A 373 -14.45 -14.92 15.78
CA ASP A 373 -13.92 -14.17 14.64
C ASP A 373 -14.76 -12.94 14.32
N TYR A 374 -14.25 -12.12 13.46
CA TYR A 374 -14.97 -11.01 12.83
C TYR A 374 -14.95 -11.16 11.31
N GLN A 375 -15.97 -10.62 10.70
CA GLN A 375 -16.09 -10.47 9.26
C GLN A 375 -15.96 -8.99 8.89
N SER A 376 -15.31 -8.71 7.79
CA SER A 376 -15.20 -7.37 7.23
C SER A 376 -15.63 -7.38 5.77
N ARG A 377 -16.37 -6.36 5.38
CA ARG A 377 -16.82 -6.16 4.01
C ARG A 377 -16.52 -4.75 3.56
N GLN A 378 -16.06 -4.63 2.33
CA GLN A 378 -15.82 -3.36 1.68
C GLN A 378 -16.39 -3.34 0.28
N ILE A 379 -16.99 -2.22 -0.07
CA ILE A 379 -17.39 -1.87 -1.43
C ILE A 379 -17.00 -0.41 -1.64
N ASP A 380 -16.06 -0.18 -2.53
CA ASP A 380 -15.67 1.14 -3.00
C ASP A 380 -16.09 1.29 -4.46
N LEU A 381 -16.70 2.40 -4.78
CA LEU A 381 -16.93 2.86 -6.15
C LEU A 381 -16.20 4.17 -6.33
N TYR A 382 -15.34 4.24 -7.31
CA TYR A 382 -14.58 5.42 -7.68
C TYR A 382 -14.85 5.78 -9.13
N ALA A 383 -15.02 7.06 -9.42
CA ALA A 383 -15.13 7.58 -10.77
C ALA A 383 -14.27 8.84 -10.92
N LEU A 384 -13.56 8.95 -12.03
CA LEU A 384 -12.77 10.10 -12.40
C LEU A 384 -13.17 10.55 -13.82
N VAL A 385 -13.57 11.80 -13.93
CA VAL A 385 -13.84 12.44 -15.22
C VAL A 385 -12.76 13.46 -15.47
N ASN A 386 -11.99 13.28 -16.53
CA ASN A 386 -10.99 14.23 -16.98
C ASN A 386 -11.46 14.94 -18.23
N TYR A 387 -11.43 16.27 -18.21
CA TYR A 387 -11.79 17.12 -19.32
C TYR A 387 -10.72 18.16 -19.62
N LYS A 388 -10.12 18.08 -20.79
CA LYS A 388 -9.19 19.08 -21.31
C LYS A 388 -9.94 20.32 -21.77
N ILE A 389 -9.97 21.36 -20.94
CA ILE A 389 -10.62 22.62 -21.22
C ILE A 389 -9.88 23.34 -22.37
N SER A 390 -8.54 23.41 -22.26
CA SER A 390 -7.63 23.97 -23.26
C SER A 390 -6.27 23.26 -23.16
N ASP A 391 -5.28 23.67 -23.94
CA ASP A 391 -3.91 23.12 -23.83
C ASP A 391 -3.24 23.46 -22.49
N SER A 392 -3.67 24.51 -21.82
CA SER A 392 -3.15 24.96 -20.53
C SER A 392 -4.00 24.59 -19.34
N TRP A 393 -5.23 24.08 -19.53
CA TRP A 393 -6.17 23.83 -18.44
C TRP A 393 -6.88 22.49 -18.56
N LYS A 394 -6.92 21.73 -17.49
CA LYS A 394 -7.73 20.51 -17.35
C LYS A 394 -8.66 20.60 -16.14
N SER A 395 -9.82 19.99 -16.26
CA SER A 395 -10.79 19.77 -15.18
C SER A 395 -10.76 18.29 -14.79
N GLN A 396 -10.80 18.02 -13.50
CA GLN A 396 -10.91 16.66 -12.96
C GLN A 396 -12.02 16.63 -11.93
N THR A 397 -13.03 15.80 -12.20
CA THR A 397 -14.10 15.52 -11.25
C THR A 397 -13.92 14.13 -10.70
N MET A 398 -13.79 14.01 -9.39
CA MET A 398 -13.64 12.74 -8.68
C MET A 398 -14.86 12.48 -7.82
N PHE A 399 -15.35 11.26 -7.88
CA PHE A 399 -16.42 10.76 -7.02
C PHE A 399 -15.95 9.47 -6.34
N ASN A 400 -16.14 9.36 -5.03
CA ASN A 400 -15.95 8.14 -4.30
C ASN A 400 -17.14 7.84 -3.39
N LYS A 401 -17.58 6.60 -3.42
CA LYS A 401 -18.60 6.06 -2.52
C LYS A 401 -18.08 4.79 -1.88
N THR A 402 -17.96 4.81 -0.56
CA THR A 402 -17.46 3.67 0.22
C THR A 402 -18.54 3.16 1.17
N PHE A 403 -18.73 1.85 1.18
CA PHE A 403 -19.33 1.10 2.27
C PHE A 403 -18.26 0.20 2.87
N SER A 404 -18.02 0.32 4.17
CA SER A 404 -17.08 -0.54 4.89
C SER A 404 -17.68 -0.94 6.24
N THR A 405 -17.62 -2.23 6.58
CA THR A 405 -18.12 -2.71 7.87
C THR A 405 -17.21 -3.78 8.45
N THR A 406 -17.23 -3.87 9.79
CA THR A 406 -16.71 -5.02 10.52
C THR A 406 -17.80 -5.51 11.47
N LYS A 407 -17.98 -6.81 11.54
CA LYS A 407 -19.03 -7.46 12.34
C LYS A 407 -18.53 -8.76 12.93
N GLY A 408 -18.74 -8.95 14.22
CA GLY A 408 -18.35 -10.20 14.90
C GLY A 408 -17.75 -9.95 16.26
N TYR A 409 -16.77 -10.74 16.62
CA TYR A 409 -16.15 -10.72 17.93
C TYR A 409 -14.72 -10.23 17.86
N VAL A 410 -14.39 -9.25 18.67
CA VAL A 410 -13.02 -8.76 18.84
C VAL A 410 -12.60 -8.85 20.30
N THR A 411 -11.34 -9.16 20.55
CA THR A 411 -10.80 -9.39 21.88
C THR A 411 -9.70 -8.38 22.21
N ALA A 412 -9.79 -7.75 23.35
CA ALA A 412 -8.72 -6.99 23.98
C ALA A 412 -8.26 -7.69 25.25
N MET A 413 -6.97 -7.58 25.55
CA MET A 413 -6.36 -8.23 26.71
C MET A 413 -5.61 -7.21 27.56
N THR A 414 -5.67 -7.40 28.86
CA THR A 414 -4.93 -6.60 29.84
C THR A 414 -4.12 -7.51 30.75
N ILE A 415 -2.86 -7.18 30.97
CA ILE A 415 -1.99 -7.86 31.92
C ILE A 415 -2.46 -7.48 33.31
N ALA A 416 -2.86 -8.46 34.13
CA ALA A 416 -3.20 -8.30 35.52
C ALA A 416 -2.16 -8.99 36.44
N ASP A 417 -2.19 -8.72 37.73
CA ASP A 417 -1.20 -9.24 38.70
C ASP A 417 -1.00 -10.75 38.64
N THR A 418 -2.04 -11.50 38.34
CA THR A 418 -2.05 -12.98 38.40
C THR A 418 -2.35 -13.62 37.06
N GLY A 419 -2.47 -12.82 35.96
CA GLY A 419 -2.81 -13.38 34.69
C GLY A 419 -3.18 -12.34 33.63
N ILE A 420 -3.98 -12.78 32.66
CA ILE A 420 -4.49 -11.93 31.58
C ILE A 420 -6.02 -11.85 31.72
N ARG A 421 -6.55 -10.63 31.77
CA ARG A 421 -7.98 -10.35 31.63
C ARG A 421 -8.30 -10.17 30.16
N ARG A 422 -9.29 -10.90 29.65
CA ARG A 422 -9.82 -10.72 28.31
C ARG A 422 -11.14 -9.95 28.37
N GLN A 423 -11.30 -9.01 27.47
CA GLN A 423 -12.55 -8.33 27.18
C GLN A 423 -12.96 -8.68 25.74
N VAL A 424 -14.13 -9.29 25.60
CA VAL A 424 -14.69 -9.62 24.29
C VAL A 424 -15.78 -8.60 23.96
N THR A 425 -15.69 -8.01 22.78
CA THR A 425 -16.70 -7.11 22.24
C THR A 425 -17.34 -7.77 21.03
N LYS A 426 -18.67 -7.91 21.04
CA LYS A 426 -19.45 -8.17 19.84
C LYS A 426 -19.74 -6.84 19.20
N GLU A 427 -19.23 -6.63 17.99
CA GLU A 427 -19.34 -5.35 17.27
C GLU A 427 -20.06 -5.49 15.93
N ASP A 428 -20.73 -4.42 15.51
CA ASP A 428 -21.24 -4.22 14.14
C ASP A 428 -21.07 -2.74 13.81
N TYR A 429 -20.11 -2.44 12.90
CA TYR A 429 -19.64 -1.08 12.62
C TYR A 429 -19.74 -0.75 11.13
N PRO A 430 -20.93 -0.49 10.59
CA PRO A 430 -21.07 0.01 9.22
C PRO A 430 -20.67 1.48 9.10
N TYR A 431 -19.87 1.78 8.08
CA TYR A 431 -19.48 3.10 7.63
C TYR A 431 -19.94 3.36 6.21
N TYR A 432 -20.48 4.52 5.97
CA TYR A 432 -20.90 5.02 4.67
C TYR A 432 -20.20 6.34 4.39
N ILE A 433 -19.39 6.38 3.36
CA ILE A 433 -18.62 7.56 2.99
C ILE A 433 -19.02 8.01 1.60
N THR A 434 -19.07 9.31 1.41
CA THR A 434 -19.19 9.94 0.10
C THR A 434 -18.14 11.04 0.03
N ASN A 435 -17.35 11.05 -1.04
CA ASN A 435 -16.43 12.13 -1.34
C ASN A 435 -16.68 12.58 -2.78
N VAL A 436 -16.82 13.87 -2.99
CA VAL A 436 -16.89 14.52 -4.30
C VAL A 436 -15.85 15.61 -4.34
N GLN A 437 -15.03 15.61 -5.35
CA GLN A 437 -13.95 16.57 -5.52
C GLN A 437 -13.91 17.09 -6.94
N GLN A 438 -13.78 18.41 -7.08
CA GLN A 438 -13.58 19.08 -8.36
C GLN A 438 -12.24 19.81 -8.33
N ASN A 439 -11.38 19.53 -9.32
CA ASN A 439 -10.11 20.24 -9.52
C ASN A 439 -10.10 20.94 -10.87
N PHE A 440 -9.51 22.12 -10.90
CA PHE A 440 -9.09 22.81 -12.12
C PHE A 440 -7.58 22.97 -12.04
N ILE A 441 -6.88 22.39 -13.01
CA ILE A 441 -5.42 22.30 -13.03
C ILE A 441 -4.93 23.08 -14.24
N GLY A 442 -4.08 24.07 -13.99
CA GLY A 442 -3.50 24.94 -15.01
C GLY A 442 -1.98 24.81 -15.07
N ASP A 443 -1.42 24.85 -16.27
CA ASP A 443 0.02 24.98 -16.56
C ASP A 443 0.20 26.00 -17.69
N PHE A 444 0.60 27.19 -17.30
CA PHE A 444 0.67 28.33 -18.23
C PHE A 444 1.80 29.29 -17.86
N LYS A 445 2.10 30.22 -18.75
CA LYS A 445 3.09 31.26 -18.52
C LYS A 445 2.44 32.63 -18.41
N ILE A 446 2.92 33.44 -17.46
CA ILE A 446 2.64 34.87 -17.36
C ILE A 446 3.96 35.58 -17.63
N GLY A 447 4.10 36.13 -18.82
CA GLY A 447 5.38 36.63 -19.35
C GLY A 447 6.40 35.49 -19.41
N LYS A 448 7.55 35.63 -18.72
CA LYS A 448 8.60 34.59 -18.66
C LYS A 448 8.39 33.56 -17.55
N PHE A 449 7.43 33.75 -16.67
CA PHE A 449 7.22 32.93 -15.49
C PHE A 449 6.21 31.81 -15.77
N ARG A 450 6.55 30.56 -15.45
CA ARG A 450 5.63 29.42 -15.51
C ARG A 450 4.88 29.29 -14.20
N ASN A 451 3.56 29.12 -14.31
CA ASN A 451 2.66 28.85 -13.19
C ASN A 451 2.03 27.48 -13.38
N ARG A 452 2.05 26.67 -12.33
CA ARG A 452 1.34 25.39 -12.26
C ARG A 452 0.40 25.47 -11.07
N ILE A 453 -0.89 25.59 -11.33
CA ILE A 453 -1.90 25.86 -10.33
C ILE A 453 -2.93 24.73 -10.27
N VAL A 454 -3.36 24.39 -9.07
CA VAL A 454 -4.59 23.62 -8.83
C VAL A 454 -5.50 24.41 -7.91
N THR A 455 -6.76 24.54 -8.31
CA THR A 455 -7.83 25.04 -7.44
C THR A 455 -8.96 24.05 -7.43
N GLY A 456 -9.63 23.90 -6.29
CA GLY A 456 -10.68 22.90 -6.20
C GLY A 456 -11.60 23.05 -5.03
N PHE A 457 -12.64 22.22 -5.06
CA PHE A 457 -13.66 22.09 -4.04
C PHE A 457 -13.78 20.62 -3.65
N GLU A 458 -14.08 20.36 -2.38
CA GLU A 458 -14.29 19.01 -1.87
C GLU A 458 -15.49 18.98 -0.94
N TYR A 459 -16.34 17.98 -1.12
CA TYR A 459 -17.36 17.59 -0.19
C TYR A 459 -17.07 16.19 0.33
N TYR A 460 -17.03 16.04 1.64
CA TYR A 460 -16.85 14.77 2.32
C TYR A 460 -17.98 14.54 3.31
N SER A 461 -18.52 13.34 3.35
CA SER A 461 -19.55 12.93 4.31
C SER A 461 -19.25 11.53 4.81
N GLN A 462 -19.36 11.36 6.13
CA GLN A 462 -19.22 10.05 6.80
C GLN A 462 -20.41 9.85 7.72
N LYS A 463 -21.08 8.70 7.56
CA LYS A 463 -22.09 8.21 8.50
C LYS A 463 -21.62 6.87 9.03
N SER A 464 -21.81 6.64 10.31
CA SER A 464 -21.50 5.36 10.94
C SER A 464 -22.49 5.02 12.02
N ASN A 465 -22.77 3.74 12.15
CA ASN A 465 -23.58 3.19 13.22
C ASN A 465 -22.71 2.21 14.00
N PHE A 466 -22.63 2.38 15.31
CA PHE A 466 -21.83 1.50 16.14
C PHE A 466 -22.75 0.70 17.04
N THR A 467 -22.69 -0.61 16.94
CA THR A 467 -23.30 -1.51 17.90
C THR A 467 -22.20 -2.25 18.66
N ASN A 468 -22.20 -2.12 19.97
CA ASN A 468 -21.25 -2.75 20.87
C ASN A 468 -21.96 -3.52 21.96
N ALA A 469 -21.50 -4.74 22.23
CA ALA A 469 -21.84 -5.44 23.44
C ALA A 469 -20.56 -6.03 24.05
N VAL A 470 -20.21 -5.64 25.24
CA VAL A 470 -18.92 -5.89 25.87
C VAL A 470 -19.07 -6.79 27.08
N VAL A 471 -18.27 -7.86 27.14
CA VAL A 471 -18.18 -8.75 28.31
C VAL A 471 -16.74 -8.91 28.77
N ASN A 472 -16.53 -8.90 30.07
CA ASN A 472 -15.27 -9.27 30.68
C ASN A 472 -15.28 -10.76 30.97
N MET A 473 -14.23 -11.44 30.49
CA MET A 473 -14.06 -12.86 30.71
C MET A 473 -13.29 -13.13 32.02
N PRO A 474 -13.41 -14.31 32.62
CA PRO A 474 -12.61 -14.70 33.78
C PRO A 474 -11.12 -14.55 33.52
N LEU A 475 -10.36 -14.23 34.56
CA LEU A 475 -8.91 -14.11 34.51
C LEU A 475 -8.27 -15.43 34.06
N ILE A 476 -7.28 -15.35 33.18
CA ILE A 476 -6.51 -16.50 32.71
C ILE A 476 -5.11 -16.40 33.27
N ASN A 477 -4.66 -17.43 33.96
CA ASN A 477 -3.24 -17.58 34.22
C ASN A 477 -2.55 -17.90 32.87
N TYR A 478 -1.65 -17.03 32.41
CA TYR A 478 -0.97 -17.17 31.10
C TYR A 478 -0.02 -18.39 31.04
N LYS A 479 0.30 -19.02 32.16
CA LYS A 479 1.05 -20.27 32.24
C LYS A 479 0.16 -21.51 32.05
N ASN A 480 -1.18 -21.38 32.15
CA ASN A 480 -2.09 -22.49 31.96
C ASN A 480 -2.08 -22.97 30.49
N PRO A 481 -2.31 -24.27 30.24
CA PRO A 481 -2.44 -24.80 28.89
C PRO A 481 -3.66 -24.22 28.17
N ARG A 482 -3.65 -24.26 26.86
CA ARG A 482 -4.72 -23.71 26.00
C ARG A 482 -6.12 -24.21 26.40
N ALA A 483 -6.25 -25.46 26.81
CA ALA A 483 -7.52 -26.03 27.24
C ALA A 483 -8.20 -25.25 28.37
N ALA A 484 -7.44 -24.54 29.23
CA ALA A 484 -7.98 -23.76 30.32
C ALA A 484 -8.74 -22.49 29.89
N TYR A 485 -8.51 -21.99 28.66
CA TYR A 485 -9.16 -20.77 28.14
C TYR A 485 -9.90 -20.99 26.81
N ASN A 486 -9.91 -22.21 26.28
CA ASN A 486 -10.52 -22.55 24.99
C ASN A 486 -12.06 -22.68 25.05
N ASN A 487 -12.64 -22.55 26.22
CA ASN A 487 -14.09 -22.73 26.46
C ASN A 487 -14.98 -21.56 26.04
N TYR A 488 -14.42 -20.53 25.38
CA TYR A 488 -15.20 -19.38 24.93
C TYR A 488 -15.65 -19.59 23.51
N THR A 489 -16.92 -19.96 23.36
CA THR A 489 -17.58 -20.05 22.06
C THR A 489 -18.47 -18.82 21.85
N PRO A 490 -18.88 -18.52 20.61
CA PRO A 490 -19.85 -17.46 20.32
C PRO A 490 -21.13 -17.57 21.15
N GLU A 491 -21.61 -18.80 21.41
CA GLU A 491 -22.83 -19.07 22.19
C GLU A 491 -22.64 -18.65 23.65
N LYS A 492 -21.53 -19.03 24.27
CA LYS A 492 -21.21 -18.65 25.65
C LYS A 492 -21.02 -17.14 25.81
N VAL A 493 -20.30 -16.51 24.87
CA VAL A 493 -20.12 -15.06 24.87
C VAL A 493 -21.46 -14.35 24.67
N SER A 494 -22.29 -14.81 23.73
CA SER A 494 -23.62 -14.26 23.50
C SER A 494 -24.54 -14.46 24.73
N ALA A 495 -24.48 -15.60 25.41
CA ALA A 495 -25.23 -15.81 26.63
C ALA A 495 -24.84 -14.81 27.74
N LEU A 496 -23.53 -14.53 27.91
CA LEU A 496 -23.05 -13.52 28.85
C LEU A 496 -23.48 -12.11 28.48
N ILE A 497 -23.49 -11.78 27.18
CA ILE A 497 -23.98 -10.49 26.67
C ILE A 497 -25.47 -10.35 26.96
N ASN A 498 -26.27 -11.36 26.64
CA ASN A 498 -27.72 -11.33 26.79
C ASN A 498 -28.18 -11.31 28.27
N ALA A 499 -27.30 -11.77 29.18
CA ALA A 499 -27.55 -11.67 30.62
C ALA A 499 -27.32 -10.27 31.18
N GLN A 500 -26.74 -9.35 30.41
CA GLN A 500 -26.55 -7.96 30.84
C GLN A 500 -27.74 -7.09 30.38
N ALA A 501 -28.10 -6.11 31.20
CA ALA A 501 -29.01 -5.07 30.75
C ALA A 501 -28.39 -4.24 29.60
N PRO A 502 -29.13 -3.90 28.56
CA PRO A 502 -28.66 -3.01 27.52
C PRO A 502 -28.18 -1.68 28.10
N LYS A 503 -27.05 -1.20 27.64
CA LYS A 503 -26.47 0.09 28.09
C LYS A 503 -26.82 1.19 27.09
N VAL A 504 -27.00 2.39 27.61
CA VAL A 504 -27.17 3.60 26.82
C VAL A 504 -26.01 3.77 25.89
N GLY A 505 -25.52 3.68 25.04
CA GLY A 505 -24.29 3.75 24.27
C GLY A 505 -23.91 2.45 23.56
N ASP A 506 -24.66 1.36 23.79
CA ASP A 506 -24.43 0.11 23.05
C ASP A 506 -24.76 0.28 21.56
N TYR A 507 -25.62 1.24 21.19
CA TYR A 507 -25.89 1.65 19.84
C TYR A 507 -25.79 3.15 19.68
N VAL A 508 -24.89 3.61 18.79
CA VAL A 508 -24.62 5.04 18.55
C VAL A 508 -24.55 5.32 17.06
N GLN A 509 -25.20 6.39 16.63
CA GLN A 509 -25.15 6.89 15.26
C GLN A 509 -24.31 8.17 15.17
N ASN A 510 -23.34 8.21 14.28
CA ASN A 510 -22.54 9.39 14.02
C ASN A 510 -22.75 9.87 12.57
N ASN A 511 -22.78 11.18 12.42
CA ASN A 511 -22.90 11.81 11.12
C ASN A 511 -22.04 13.08 11.09
N GLN A 512 -21.09 13.10 10.17
CA GLN A 512 -20.20 14.23 9.98
C GLN A 512 -20.01 14.54 8.50
N SER A 513 -19.76 15.79 8.17
CA SER A 513 -19.45 16.23 6.82
C SER A 513 -18.46 17.40 6.85
N SER A 514 -17.74 17.59 5.75
CA SER A 514 -16.91 18.75 5.53
C SER A 514 -17.06 19.28 4.11
N PHE A 515 -16.97 20.58 3.99
CA PHE A 515 -16.89 21.31 2.73
C PHE A 515 -15.55 22.05 2.72
N ALA A 516 -14.82 21.96 1.63
CA ALA A 516 -13.55 22.61 1.51
C ALA A 516 -13.37 23.28 0.16
N ALA A 517 -12.61 24.37 0.18
CA ALA A 517 -12.07 25.01 -1.01
C ALA A 517 -10.55 25.18 -0.83
N TYR A 518 -9.80 25.00 -1.90
CA TYR A 518 -8.34 25.12 -1.86
C TYR A 518 -7.76 25.65 -3.16
N VAL A 519 -6.57 26.21 -3.03
CA VAL A 519 -5.73 26.63 -4.13
C VAL A 519 -4.27 26.32 -3.78
N SER A 520 -3.51 25.87 -4.76
CA SER A 520 -2.06 25.69 -4.66
C SER A 520 -1.43 26.09 -5.98
N ASP A 521 -0.44 26.96 -5.93
CA ASP A 521 0.32 27.40 -7.08
C ASP A 521 1.81 27.14 -6.89
N VAL A 522 2.46 26.65 -7.94
CA VAL A 522 3.92 26.52 -8.06
C VAL A 522 4.41 27.48 -9.12
N PHE A 523 5.01 28.54 -8.68
CA PHE A 523 5.51 29.62 -9.47
C PHE A 523 7.01 29.48 -9.71
N ASN A 524 7.41 29.33 -10.98
CA ASN A 524 8.83 29.32 -11.38
C ASN A 524 9.36 30.74 -11.49
N ILE A 525 10.04 31.22 -10.44
CA ILE A 525 10.65 32.57 -10.40
C ILE A 525 11.81 32.64 -11.39
N THR A 526 12.62 31.58 -11.43
CA THR A 526 13.69 31.37 -12.42
C THR A 526 13.69 29.93 -12.85
N ASP A 527 14.55 29.54 -13.79
CA ASP A 527 14.76 28.14 -14.20
C ASP A 527 15.24 27.23 -13.06
N ARG A 528 15.69 27.81 -11.94
CA ARG A 528 16.25 27.09 -10.80
C ARG A 528 15.52 27.37 -9.48
N LEU A 529 14.70 28.40 -9.43
CA LEU A 529 14.00 28.81 -8.21
C LEU A 529 12.50 28.74 -8.38
N ASN A 530 11.86 27.85 -7.62
CA ASN A 530 10.43 27.66 -7.55
C ASN A 530 9.91 28.05 -6.19
N ALA A 531 8.78 28.75 -6.16
CA ALA A 531 8.02 29.02 -4.95
C ALA A 531 6.67 28.29 -5.01
N MET A 532 6.22 27.73 -3.90
CA MET A 532 4.89 27.16 -3.74
C MET A 532 4.13 27.97 -2.69
N ALA A 533 2.89 28.32 -3.01
CA ALA A 533 1.95 28.89 -2.06
C ALA A 533 0.61 28.16 -2.15
N SER A 534 0.07 27.73 -1.02
CA SER A 534 -1.17 26.98 -0.97
C SER A 534 -2.01 27.41 0.22
N LEU A 535 -3.31 27.39 0.04
CA LEU A 535 -4.28 27.70 1.10
C LEU A 535 -5.49 26.78 0.94
N ARG A 536 -5.98 26.27 2.05
CA ARG A 536 -7.24 25.53 2.13
C ARG A 536 -8.08 26.08 3.30
N ILE A 537 -9.38 26.18 3.06
CA ILE A 537 -10.40 26.44 4.07
C ILE A 537 -11.33 25.23 4.15
N ASP A 538 -11.61 24.75 5.36
CA ASP A 538 -12.55 23.67 5.64
C ASP A 538 -13.65 24.15 6.57
N ARG A 539 -14.88 23.80 6.26
CA ARG A 539 -16.04 23.88 7.13
C ARG A 539 -16.46 22.49 7.53
N PHE A 540 -16.17 22.11 8.77
CA PHE A 540 -16.53 20.83 9.35
C PHE A 540 -17.84 20.94 10.12
N ILE A 541 -18.73 19.97 9.93
CA ILE A 541 -20.05 19.86 10.56
C ILE A 541 -20.13 18.49 11.21
N ASN A 542 -20.10 18.44 12.53
CA ASN A 542 -20.38 17.25 13.31
C ASN A 542 -21.78 17.34 13.89
N LYS A 543 -22.66 16.41 13.48
CA LYS A 543 -24.01 16.33 14.01
C LYS A 543 -24.09 15.66 15.38
N GLY A 544 -22.96 15.24 15.93
CA GLY A 544 -22.84 14.57 17.21
C GLY A 544 -23.13 13.07 17.16
N ALA A 545 -23.03 12.47 18.32
CA ALA A 545 -23.33 11.06 18.56
C ALA A 545 -24.78 10.96 19.05
N TYR A 546 -25.66 10.43 18.21
CA TYR A 546 -27.07 10.20 18.56
C TYR A 546 -27.22 8.80 19.17
N THR A 547 -27.80 8.74 20.36
CA THR A 547 -28.06 7.48 21.09
C THR A 547 -29.57 7.22 21.10
N PRO A 548 -30.09 6.29 20.28
CA PRO A 548 -31.52 6.01 20.20
C PRO A 548 -32.15 5.55 21.53
N ALA A 549 -31.37 4.89 22.42
CA ALA A 549 -31.86 4.38 23.67
C ALA A 549 -32.42 5.48 24.63
N ASP A 550 -31.86 6.67 24.57
CA ASP A 550 -32.31 7.83 25.39
C ASP A 550 -32.72 9.03 24.58
N GLY A 551 -32.68 8.91 23.22
CA GLY A 551 -33.03 9.98 22.29
C GLY A 551 -32.09 11.20 22.29
N LYS A 552 -30.90 11.08 22.93
CA LYS A 552 -29.97 12.21 23.07
C LYS A 552 -28.95 12.27 21.97
N THR A 553 -28.53 13.50 21.66
CA THR A 553 -27.40 13.80 20.80
C THR A 553 -26.36 14.57 21.62
N THR A 554 -25.11 14.10 21.61
CA THR A 554 -24.02 14.73 22.33
C THR A 554 -22.87 15.07 21.38
N GLY A 555 -22.07 16.07 21.73
CA GLY A 555 -20.86 16.44 21.02
C GLY A 555 -21.09 16.98 19.60
N ASN A 556 -22.23 17.62 19.32
CA ASN A 556 -22.47 18.29 18.06
C ASN A 556 -21.76 19.67 18.03
N PHE A 557 -21.09 19.97 16.93
CA PHE A 557 -20.42 21.25 16.73
C PHE A 557 -20.10 21.51 15.26
N ASN A 558 -19.81 22.78 14.95
CA ASN A 558 -19.33 23.21 13.65
C ASN A 558 -18.03 23.98 13.81
N GLN A 559 -17.05 23.71 12.97
CA GLN A 559 -15.75 24.37 13.00
C GLN A 559 -15.32 24.79 11.59
N THR A 560 -14.60 25.92 11.54
CA THR A 560 -13.92 26.37 10.31
C THR A 560 -12.44 26.48 10.61
N ALA A 561 -11.61 25.94 9.72
CA ALA A 561 -10.17 25.98 9.86
C ALA A 561 -9.48 26.33 8.55
N LEU A 562 -8.30 26.96 8.66
CA LEU A 562 -7.44 27.34 7.56
C LEU A 562 -6.14 26.52 7.62
N SER A 563 -5.67 26.06 6.48
CA SER A 563 -4.39 25.36 6.34
C SER A 563 -3.52 25.99 5.25
N PRO A 564 -2.63 26.92 5.61
CA PRO A 564 -1.64 27.46 4.69
C PRO A 564 -0.45 26.51 4.51
N LYS A 565 0.19 26.58 3.33
CA LYS A 565 1.44 25.90 3.03
C LYS A 565 2.28 26.79 2.12
N PHE A 566 3.56 26.91 2.45
CA PHE A 566 4.54 27.66 1.67
C PHE A 566 5.77 26.78 1.45
N GLY A 567 6.42 26.94 0.30
CA GLY A 567 7.62 26.20 0.01
C GLY A 567 8.51 26.92 -0.99
N LEU A 568 9.81 26.71 -0.85
CA LEU A 568 10.84 27.18 -1.80
C LEU A 568 11.70 25.99 -2.19
N VAL A 569 12.06 25.95 -3.46
CA VAL A 569 13.02 24.99 -4.00
C VAL A 569 14.03 25.73 -4.86
N TYR A 570 15.31 25.57 -4.54
CA TYR A 570 16.42 26.10 -5.32
C TYR A 570 17.27 24.96 -5.87
N GLN A 571 17.34 24.84 -7.19
CA GLN A 571 18.18 23.85 -7.85
C GLN A 571 19.63 24.36 -7.91
N LEU A 572 20.46 23.88 -6.98
CA LEU A 572 21.91 24.16 -6.98
C LEU A 572 22.55 23.72 -8.29
N VAL A 573 22.20 22.51 -8.73
CA VAL A 573 22.54 21.97 -10.04
C VAL A 573 21.24 21.61 -10.71
N LYS A 574 20.93 22.26 -11.83
CA LYS A 574 19.68 22.07 -12.56
C LYS A 574 19.43 20.59 -12.86
N ASP A 575 18.21 20.11 -12.53
CA ASP A 575 17.74 18.73 -12.69
C ASP A 575 18.61 17.64 -12.01
N LYS A 576 19.48 18.03 -11.04
CA LYS A 576 20.36 17.10 -10.32
C LYS A 576 20.34 17.26 -8.80
N VAL A 577 20.44 18.50 -8.31
CA VAL A 577 20.53 18.78 -6.86
C VAL A 577 19.67 19.97 -6.50
N SER A 578 18.75 19.79 -5.56
CA SER A 578 17.87 20.83 -5.05
C SER A 578 17.99 20.99 -3.54
N LEU A 579 18.04 22.23 -3.09
CA LEU A 579 17.73 22.61 -1.71
C LEU A 579 16.26 22.97 -1.64
N PHE A 580 15.59 22.56 -0.56
CA PHE A 580 14.21 22.94 -0.32
C PHE A 580 13.98 23.35 1.11
N GLY A 581 12.96 24.16 1.30
CA GLY A 581 12.41 24.50 2.61
C GLY A 581 10.91 24.70 2.50
N ASN A 582 10.15 24.29 3.52
CA ASN A 582 8.71 24.49 3.56
C ASN A 582 8.21 24.81 4.95
N TYR A 583 7.07 25.51 4.99
CA TYR A 583 6.18 25.62 6.12
C TYR A 583 4.84 24.96 5.75
N MET A 584 4.35 24.08 6.60
CA MET A 584 3.06 23.44 6.42
C MET A 584 2.24 23.52 7.71
N ASN A 585 0.95 23.79 7.53
CA ASN A 585 -0.04 23.70 8.59
C ASN A 585 -1.05 22.61 8.27
N GLY A 586 -1.51 21.91 9.30
CA GLY A 586 -2.62 20.97 9.22
C GLY A 586 -3.43 21.02 10.51
N PHE A 587 -4.66 20.56 10.48
CA PHE A 587 -5.50 20.50 11.66
C PHE A 587 -6.30 19.20 11.70
N ASN A 588 -6.75 18.83 12.90
CA ASN A 588 -7.72 17.76 13.12
C ASN A 588 -8.87 18.28 13.99
N ASN A 589 -10.11 18.00 13.58
CA ASN A 589 -11.27 18.22 14.40
C ASN A 589 -11.33 17.19 15.53
N VAL A 590 -11.66 17.63 16.72
CA VAL A 590 -11.71 16.78 17.91
C VAL A 590 -13.16 16.48 18.25
N THR A 591 -13.50 15.21 18.22
CA THR A 591 -14.85 14.71 18.57
C THR A 591 -14.94 14.17 20.00
N ALA A 592 -13.85 14.21 20.78
CA ALA A 592 -13.85 13.83 22.18
C ALA A 592 -14.76 14.76 22.99
N THR A 593 -15.24 14.29 24.13
CA THR A 593 -16.17 14.98 25.00
C THR A 593 -15.44 15.54 26.23
N SER A 594 -15.59 16.85 26.51
CA SER A 594 -15.22 17.44 27.79
C SER A 594 -16.26 17.11 28.88
N PHE A 595 -15.89 17.23 30.11
CA PHE A 595 -16.79 16.96 31.24
C PHE A 595 -18.04 17.88 31.22
N ASP A 596 -17.89 19.15 30.83
CA ASP A 596 -18.94 20.13 30.72
C ASP A 596 -19.64 20.18 29.34
N ASN A 597 -19.37 19.20 28.48
CA ASN A 597 -19.85 19.10 27.10
C ASN A 597 -19.39 20.26 26.18
N THR A 598 -18.40 21.06 26.59
CA THR A 598 -17.83 22.10 25.72
C THR A 598 -17.10 21.44 24.54
N PRO A 599 -17.39 21.80 23.27
CA PRO A 599 -16.65 21.34 22.14
C PRO A 599 -15.19 21.81 22.16
N PHE A 600 -14.28 20.91 21.87
CA PHE A 600 -12.86 21.26 21.80
C PHE A 600 -12.55 22.04 20.51
N LYS A 601 -11.50 22.86 20.58
CA LYS A 601 -10.92 23.54 19.41
C LYS A 601 -10.24 22.52 18.53
N PRO A 602 -10.06 22.79 17.21
CA PRO A 602 -9.20 21.95 16.38
C PRO A 602 -7.81 21.84 16.98
N GLN A 603 -7.21 20.67 16.84
CA GLN A 603 -5.77 20.51 17.06
C GLN A 603 -5.05 21.04 15.82
N TYR A 604 -4.01 21.85 16.01
CA TYR A 604 -3.21 22.41 14.92
C TYR A 604 -1.79 21.86 14.95
N ALA A 605 -1.30 21.48 13.81
CA ALA A 605 0.11 21.15 13.61
C ALA A 605 0.76 22.20 12.71
N ASN A 606 1.89 22.74 13.16
CA ASN A 606 2.75 23.61 12.38
C ASN A 606 4.09 22.91 12.17
N GLN A 607 4.54 22.81 10.92
CA GLN A 607 5.80 22.18 10.56
C GLN A 607 6.69 23.16 9.82
N TRP A 608 7.98 23.16 10.20
CA TRP A 608 9.07 23.63 9.38
C TRP A 608 9.90 22.45 8.91
N GLU A 609 10.25 22.43 7.65
CA GLU A 609 11.06 21.35 7.06
C GLU A 609 12.03 21.94 6.06
N GLY A 610 13.25 21.41 6.03
CA GLY A 610 14.25 21.75 5.03
C GLY A 610 15.16 20.58 4.74
N GLY A 611 15.75 20.57 3.54
CA GLY A 611 16.61 19.46 3.15
C GLY A 611 17.19 19.58 1.76
N VAL A 612 17.75 18.46 1.33
CA VAL A 612 18.43 18.30 0.04
C VAL A 612 17.80 17.13 -0.71
N LYS A 613 17.57 17.32 -1.99
CA LYS A 613 17.17 16.27 -2.93
C LYS A 613 18.22 16.14 -4.02
N VAL A 614 18.57 14.92 -4.34
CA VAL A 614 19.61 14.56 -5.31
C VAL A 614 19.04 13.57 -6.32
N ASP A 615 19.32 13.77 -7.59
CA ASP A 615 19.01 12.83 -8.68
C ASP A 615 20.14 12.94 -9.73
N VAL A 616 21.09 12.00 -9.67
CA VAL A 616 22.33 12.08 -10.43
C VAL A 616 22.63 10.77 -11.17
N TRP A 617 23.64 10.82 -12.06
CA TRP A 617 24.09 9.70 -12.89
C TRP A 617 22.95 9.14 -13.75
N ASP A 618 22.27 10.02 -14.50
CA ASP A 618 21.14 9.63 -15.35
C ASP A 618 20.06 8.87 -14.57
N HIS A 619 19.70 9.42 -13.40
CA HIS A 619 18.70 8.86 -12.48
C HIS A 619 19.07 7.52 -11.82
N LYS A 620 20.34 7.12 -11.88
CA LYS A 620 20.82 5.93 -11.21
C LYS A 620 20.87 6.07 -9.71
N ILE A 621 21.02 7.28 -9.18
CA ILE A 621 21.01 7.57 -7.76
C ILE A 621 20.06 8.72 -7.47
N SER A 622 19.04 8.43 -6.68
CA SER A 622 18.12 9.41 -6.11
C SER A 622 18.14 9.34 -4.59
N SER A 623 18.23 10.49 -3.94
CA SER A 623 18.25 10.57 -2.47
C SER A 623 17.53 11.83 -2.01
N THR A 624 16.86 11.72 -0.87
CA THR A 624 16.28 12.85 -0.16
C THR A 624 16.72 12.78 1.30
N VAL A 625 17.25 13.89 1.82
CA VAL A 625 17.57 14.03 3.24
C VAL A 625 16.88 15.29 3.76
N SER A 626 16.12 15.16 4.85
CA SER A 626 15.38 16.28 5.42
C SER A 626 15.48 16.31 6.94
N TYR A 627 15.38 17.53 7.48
CA TYR A 627 15.12 17.80 8.89
C TYR A 627 13.73 18.43 9.01
N TYR A 628 12.94 17.97 9.98
CA TYR A 628 11.60 18.49 10.27
C TYR A 628 11.44 18.87 11.76
N ASP A 629 10.56 19.84 11.99
CA ASP A 629 10.14 20.31 13.31
C ASP A 629 8.62 20.53 13.28
N ILE A 630 7.87 19.67 13.98
CA ILE A 630 6.41 19.67 14.04
C ILE A 630 5.98 20.01 15.45
N SER A 631 5.20 21.07 15.62
CA SER A 631 4.56 21.45 16.88
C SER A 631 3.05 21.28 16.76
N VAL A 632 2.46 20.43 17.62
CA VAL A 632 1.01 20.20 17.69
C VAL A 632 0.46 20.81 18.95
N THR A 633 -0.48 21.74 18.82
CA THR A 633 -1.16 22.43 19.92
C THR A 633 -2.60 21.92 20.08
N ASN A 634 -3.21 22.23 21.21
CA ASN A 634 -4.57 21.80 21.55
C ASN A 634 -4.73 20.25 21.52
N THR A 635 -3.70 19.50 21.90
CA THR A 635 -3.84 18.04 22.00
C THR A 635 -4.75 17.68 23.17
N THR A 636 -5.62 16.71 22.93
CA THR A 636 -6.49 16.13 23.96
C THR A 636 -5.76 15.03 24.70
N MET A 637 -6.10 14.89 25.97
CA MET A 637 -5.65 13.83 26.86
C MET A 637 -6.75 13.46 27.83
N ASP A 638 -6.63 12.35 28.52
CA ASP A 638 -7.58 11.97 29.58
C ASP A 638 -7.61 13.06 30.65
N ASP A 639 -8.79 13.40 31.13
CA ASP A 639 -8.99 14.35 32.23
C ASP A 639 -8.77 13.63 33.57
N PRO A 640 -7.69 13.93 34.31
CA PRO A 640 -7.44 13.27 35.61
C PRO A 640 -8.47 13.59 36.68
N ALA A 641 -9.17 14.72 36.56
CA ALA A 641 -10.20 15.13 37.50
C ALA A 641 -11.55 14.48 37.22
N HIS A 642 -11.81 14.11 35.93
CA HIS A 642 -13.08 13.55 35.51
C HIS A 642 -12.83 12.29 34.65
N PRO A 643 -12.65 11.09 35.26
CA PRO A 643 -12.37 9.85 34.52
C PRO A 643 -13.45 9.55 33.46
N GLY A 644 -13.01 9.21 32.27
CA GLY A 644 -13.88 8.94 31.12
C GLY A 644 -14.12 10.17 30.22
N PHE A 645 -13.66 11.34 30.62
CA PHE A 645 -13.69 12.57 29.82
C PHE A 645 -12.28 12.96 29.37
N SER A 646 -12.22 13.89 28.44
CA SER A 646 -10.98 14.43 27.92
C SER A 646 -10.83 15.91 28.29
N THR A 647 -9.58 16.37 28.35
CA THR A 647 -9.21 17.79 28.45
C THR A 647 -8.30 18.20 27.31
N GLN A 648 -8.31 19.47 26.93
CA GLN A 648 -7.51 20.01 25.83
C GLN A 648 -6.43 20.96 26.36
N ALA A 649 -5.39 20.42 26.95
CA ALA A 649 -4.31 21.18 27.59
C ALA A 649 -2.92 20.82 27.03
N GLY A 650 -2.85 19.98 25.98
CA GLY A 650 -1.62 19.39 25.53
C GLY A 650 -0.93 20.14 24.40
N THR A 651 0.40 20.04 24.39
CA THR A 651 1.26 20.36 23.25
C THR A 651 2.28 19.26 23.07
N GLN A 652 2.42 18.79 21.83
CA GLN A 652 3.42 17.79 21.44
C GLN A 652 4.37 18.38 20.43
N LEU A 653 5.67 18.20 20.66
CA LEU A 653 6.73 18.53 19.73
C LEU A 653 7.28 17.23 19.10
N SER A 654 7.53 17.24 17.79
CA SER A 654 8.17 16.12 17.08
C SER A 654 9.21 16.67 16.11
N LYS A 655 10.49 16.36 16.34
CA LYS A 655 11.62 16.77 15.51
C LYS A 655 12.38 15.57 15.02
N GLY A 656 12.99 15.66 13.85
CA GLY A 656 13.78 14.55 13.39
C GLY A 656 14.45 14.74 12.05
N ILE A 657 15.18 13.70 11.66
CA ILE A 657 15.87 13.58 10.37
C ILE A 657 15.33 12.35 9.66
N GLU A 658 15.03 12.50 8.39
CA GLU A 658 14.70 11.40 7.50
C GLU A 658 15.64 11.40 6.31
N ALA A 659 16.08 10.20 5.89
CA ALA A 659 16.90 9.99 4.71
C ALA A 659 16.35 8.83 3.89
N GLU A 660 16.30 8.98 2.58
CA GLU A 660 15.92 7.96 1.61
C GLU A 660 16.99 7.87 0.53
N LEU A 661 17.29 6.66 0.09
CA LEU A 661 18.17 6.36 -1.02
C LEU A 661 17.51 5.33 -1.93
N ILE A 662 17.41 5.64 -3.23
CA ILE A 662 17.01 4.70 -4.27
C ILE A 662 18.12 4.72 -5.33
N ALA A 663 18.82 3.60 -5.52
CA ALA A 663 19.97 3.56 -6.40
C ALA A 663 19.98 2.32 -7.31
N ASN A 664 20.44 2.52 -8.55
CA ASN A 664 20.76 1.49 -9.53
C ASN A 664 22.11 1.82 -10.18
N PRO A 665 23.23 1.63 -9.46
CA PRO A 665 24.55 2.09 -9.90
C PRO A 665 25.04 1.40 -11.17
N PHE A 666 24.63 0.16 -11.40
CA PHE A 666 24.91 -0.59 -12.62
C PHE A 666 23.74 -1.54 -12.96
N ALA A 667 23.72 -2.01 -14.20
CA ALA A 667 22.59 -2.80 -14.71
C ALA A 667 22.29 -4.02 -13.82
N GLY A 668 21.02 -4.16 -13.44
CA GLY A 668 20.54 -5.26 -12.60
C GLY A 668 20.72 -5.09 -11.10
N PHE A 669 21.55 -4.17 -10.61
CA PHE A 669 21.75 -3.96 -9.17
C PHE A 669 20.90 -2.79 -8.68
N ASN A 670 20.12 -3.02 -7.62
CA ASN A 670 19.22 -2.03 -7.04
C ASN A 670 19.43 -1.95 -5.53
N ILE A 671 19.30 -0.75 -4.99
CA ILE A 671 19.29 -0.47 -3.55
C ILE A 671 18.10 0.45 -3.25
N VAL A 672 17.33 0.10 -2.22
CA VAL A 672 16.33 0.96 -1.58
C VAL A 672 16.67 1.00 -0.11
N GLY A 673 16.93 2.18 0.44
CA GLY A 673 17.28 2.34 1.84
C GLY A 673 16.64 3.55 2.47
N GLY A 674 16.35 3.46 3.75
CA GLY A 674 15.75 4.53 4.52
C GLY A 674 16.27 4.55 5.95
N PHE A 675 16.40 5.75 6.48
CA PHE A 675 16.71 6.00 7.88
C PHE A 675 15.85 7.12 8.43
N ALA A 676 15.34 6.96 9.64
CA ALA A 676 14.61 7.99 10.36
C ALA A 676 15.04 8.04 11.82
N TYR A 677 15.29 9.25 12.29
CA TYR A 677 15.44 9.57 13.70
C TYR A 677 14.32 10.53 14.10
N ASN A 678 13.57 10.17 15.13
CA ASN A 678 12.46 10.96 15.67
C ASN A 678 12.65 11.25 17.15
N ASN A 679 12.66 12.50 17.52
CA ASN A 679 12.62 12.99 18.90
C ASN A 679 11.28 13.66 19.16
N SER A 680 10.33 12.93 19.73
CA SER A 680 9.02 13.44 20.13
C SER A 680 8.96 13.68 21.64
N LYS A 681 8.28 14.75 22.05
CA LYS A 681 8.13 15.14 23.47
C LYS A 681 6.79 15.83 23.71
N ILE A 682 6.12 15.49 24.78
CA ILE A 682 4.97 16.24 25.28
C ILE A 682 5.51 17.45 26.06
N THR A 683 5.32 18.66 25.54
CA THR A 683 5.87 19.88 26.13
C THR A 683 4.91 20.54 27.12
N SER A 684 3.60 20.32 26.97
CA SER A 684 2.56 20.74 27.91
C SER A 684 1.56 19.58 28.09
N ALA A 685 1.08 19.41 29.32
CA ALA A 685 0.06 18.40 29.66
C ALA A 685 -0.75 18.89 30.87
N ALA A 686 -1.98 18.40 31.04
CA ALA A 686 -2.77 18.65 32.21
C ALA A 686 -2.07 18.10 33.47
N ALA A 687 -2.20 18.81 34.58
CA ALA A 687 -1.67 18.38 35.87
C ALA A 687 -2.23 17.00 36.24
N GLY A 688 -1.43 16.14 36.85
CA GLY A 688 -1.83 14.80 37.25
C GLY A 688 -1.70 13.73 36.17
N THR A 689 -1.51 14.06 34.87
CA THR A 689 -1.33 13.07 33.80
C THR A 689 0.03 12.36 33.86
N GLY A 690 1.05 12.98 34.44
CA GLY A 690 2.40 12.41 34.57
C GLY A 690 3.13 12.17 33.23
N ILE A 691 2.74 12.86 32.14
CA ILE A 691 3.31 12.66 30.81
C ILE A 691 4.12 13.85 30.29
N GLN A 692 4.04 15.01 30.92
CA GLN A 692 4.78 16.19 30.52
C GLN A 692 6.29 15.96 30.57
N GLY A 693 6.99 16.39 29.55
CA GLY A 693 8.42 16.19 29.39
C GLY A 693 8.81 14.81 28.82
N LEU A 694 7.88 13.87 28.69
CA LEU A 694 8.13 12.53 28.22
C LEU A 694 7.86 12.37 26.73
N ARG A 695 8.44 11.31 26.14
CA ARG A 695 8.13 10.87 24.79
C ARG A 695 6.74 10.24 24.77
N PRO A 696 5.82 10.62 23.87
CA PRO A 696 4.53 9.94 23.72
C PRO A 696 4.74 8.46 23.40
N ALA A 697 4.05 7.57 24.10
CA ALA A 697 4.15 6.14 23.88
C ALA A 697 3.84 5.77 22.41
N ALA A 698 2.77 6.35 21.84
CA ALA A 698 2.35 6.14 20.46
C ALA A 698 3.33 6.72 19.39
N SER A 699 4.40 7.39 19.77
CA SER A 699 5.42 7.88 18.82
C SER A 699 6.32 6.76 18.25
N GLY A 700 6.25 5.54 18.80
CA GLY A 700 7.01 4.39 18.35
C GLY A 700 8.53 4.50 18.58
N PRO A 701 9.36 3.69 17.90
CA PRO A 701 10.81 3.72 17.99
C PRO A 701 11.39 5.09 17.61
N ALA A 702 12.43 5.50 18.33
CA ALA A 702 13.14 6.75 18.02
C ALA A 702 14.04 6.64 16.78
N ARG A 703 14.55 5.44 16.51
CA ARG A 703 15.40 5.17 15.33
C ARG A 703 14.79 4.01 14.56
N LEU A 704 14.62 4.22 13.27
CA LEU A 704 14.12 3.25 12.31
C LEU A 704 15.06 3.24 11.11
N ALA A 705 15.38 2.06 10.60
CA ALA A 705 16.14 1.90 9.38
C ALA A 705 15.61 0.73 8.56
N ASN A 706 15.64 0.87 7.25
CA ASN A 706 15.31 -0.18 6.30
C ASN A 706 16.35 -0.18 5.17
N LEU A 707 16.65 -1.36 4.65
CA LEU A 707 17.52 -1.56 3.51
C LEU A 707 17.02 -2.74 2.69
N TRP A 708 17.01 -2.59 1.38
CA TRP A 708 16.83 -3.65 0.41
C TRP A 708 17.87 -3.52 -0.67
N ALA A 709 18.64 -4.57 -0.93
CA ALA A 709 19.57 -4.64 -2.03
C ALA A 709 19.25 -5.87 -2.88
N SER A 710 19.22 -5.71 -4.19
CA SER A 710 18.93 -6.81 -5.11
C SER A 710 19.79 -6.74 -6.36
N TYR A 711 20.06 -7.92 -6.92
CA TYR A 711 20.72 -8.06 -8.19
C TYR A 711 19.99 -9.02 -9.09
N ARG A 712 19.78 -8.61 -10.34
CA ARG A 712 19.20 -9.42 -11.40
C ARG A 712 20.19 -9.55 -12.55
N ILE A 713 20.46 -10.78 -12.96
CA ILE A 713 21.30 -11.07 -14.12
C ILE A 713 20.57 -10.55 -15.37
N THR A 714 21.23 -9.65 -16.11
CA THR A 714 20.65 -8.93 -17.24
C THR A 714 21.04 -9.48 -18.60
N ASN A 715 21.99 -10.44 -18.66
CA ASN A 715 22.50 -10.99 -19.91
C ASN A 715 22.86 -12.48 -19.76
N GLY A 716 22.90 -13.21 -20.88
CA GLY A 716 23.41 -14.56 -20.95
C GLY A 716 22.39 -15.64 -20.61
N LYS A 717 22.84 -16.88 -20.39
CA LYS A 717 21.98 -18.04 -20.19
C LYS A 717 21.11 -17.96 -18.92
N MET A 718 21.55 -17.20 -17.93
CA MET A 718 20.85 -17.02 -16.64
C MET A 718 20.14 -15.67 -16.55
N GLU A 719 19.90 -15.01 -17.68
CA GLU A 719 19.14 -13.76 -17.72
C GLU A 719 17.79 -13.93 -17.01
N GLY A 720 17.47 -12.98 -16.12
CA GLY A 720 16.25 -13.03 -15.32
C GLY A 720 16.39 -13.70 -13.96
N LEU A 721 17.49 -14.41 -13.67
CA LEU A 721 17.78 -14.88 -12.32
C LEU A 721 18.16 -13.69 -11.44
N GLY A 722 17.55 -13.59 -10.28
CA GLY A 722 17.81 -12.49 -9.35
C GLY A 722 17.76 -12.93 -7.90
N PHE A 723 18.43 -12.13 -7.08
CA PHE A 723 18.52 -12.30 -5.63
C PHE A 723 18.31 -10.95 -4.96
N GLY A 724 17.64 -10.96 -3.84
CA GLY A 724 17.46 -9.78 -3.01
C GLY A 724 17.67 -10.11 -1.55
N VAL A 725 18.26 -9.18 -0.81
CA VAL A 725 18.43 -9.25 0.64
C VAL A 725 18.14 -7.88 1.24
N GLY A 726 17.50 -7.87 2.38
CA GLY A 726 17.23 -6.63 3.09
C GLY A 726 16.92 -6.85 4.54
N GLY A 727 16.61 -5.77 5.24
CA GLY A 727 16.28 -5.84 6.65
C GLY A 727 15.69 -4.57 7.19
N ASN A 728 15.10 -4.70 8.37
CA ASN A 728 14.46 -3.61 9.09
C ASN A 728 14.93 -3.58 10.54
N TYR A 729 15.27 -2.40 11.01
CA TYR A 729 15.67 -2.13 12.39
C TYR A 729 14.72 -1.15 13.04
N GLY A 730 14.30 -1.42 14.28
CA GLY A 730 13.61 -0.47 15.13
C GLY A 730 14.25 -0.46 16.52
N SER A 731 14.57 0.75 17.06
CA SER A 731 15.04 0.87 18.45
C SER A 731 13.91 0.53 19.42
N SER A 732 14.25 0.31 20.70
CA SER A 732 13.26 0.16 21.75
C SER A 732 12.29 1.34 21.79
N SER A 733 11.05 1.06 22.21
CA SER A 733 9.97 2.05 22.33
C SER A 733 9.12 1.76 23.56
N TYR A 734 8.08 2.55 23.76
CA TYR A 734 7.21 2.39 24.91
C TYR A 734 5.80 2.02 24.48
N GLN A 735 5.18 1.09 25.17
CA GLN A 735 3.74 0.89 25.11
C GLN A 735 3.02 1.86 26.07
N THR A 736 3.61 2.11 27.23
CA THR A 736 3.19 3.13 28.20
C THR A 736 4.43 3.91 28.67
N ASN A 737 4.33 5.23 28.78
CA ASN A 737 5.41 6.08 29.23
C ASN A 737 4.85 7.23 30.07
N THR A 738 4.78 7.04 31.39
CA THR A 738 4.38 8.05 32.36
C THR A 738 5.48 8.22 33.40
N ALA A 739 5.36 9.23 34.26
CA ALA A 739 6.32 9.45 35.36
C ALA A 739 6.36 8.30 36.36
N THR A 740 5.21 7.60 36.55
CA THR A 740 5.06 6.55 37.56
C THR A 740 5.17 5.14 36.97
N PHE A 741 4.96 4.98 35.65
CA PHE A 741 4.96 3.67 35.02
C PHE A 741 5.48 3.74 33.58
N LYS A 742 6.41 2.83 33.24
CA LYS A 742 6.96 2.70 31.89
C LYS A 742 6.93 1.22 31.49
N PHE A 743 6.30 0.94 30.35
CA PHE A 743 6.35 -0.40 29.76
C PHE A 743 7.10 -0.35 28.44
N THR A 744 8.23 -1.06 28.38
CA THR A 744 9.17 -1.00 27.25
C THR A 744 8.91 -2.14 26.26
N ILE A 745 8.93 -1.80 24.98
CA ILE A 745 8.94 -2.73 23.86
C ILE A 745 10.41 -2.86 23.40
N PRO A 746 10.96 -4.07 23.31
CA PRO A 746 12.34 -4.28 22.88
C PRO A 746 12.62 -3.79 21.45
N SER A 747 13.87 -3.46 21.16
CA SER A 747 14.36 -3.25 19.79
C SER A 747 14.31 -4.55 18.99
N TYR A 748 14.31 -4.42 17.67
CA TYR A 748 14.32 -5.55 16.75
C TYR A 748 15.19 -5.28 15.52
N THR A 749 15.70 -6.38 14.94
CA THR A 749 16.35 -6.39 13.63
C THR A 749 15.88 -7.63 12.88
N THR A 750 15.21 -7.44 11.75
CA THR A 750 14.81 -8.53 10.87
C THR A 750 15.63 -8.51 9.59
N VAL A 751 15.89 -9.69 9.04
CA VAL A 751 16.55 -9.86 7.75
C VAL A 751 15.64 -10.68 6.85
N ASP A 752 15.39 -10.20 5.64
CA ASP A 752 14.56 -10.84 4.64
C ASP A 752 15.41 -11.13 3.39
N ALA A 753 15.10 -12.21 2.65
CA ALA A 753 15.78 -12.54 1.41
C ALA A 753 14.79 -13.07 0.35
N THR A 754 15.11 -12.83 -0.92
CA THR A 754 14.38 -13.40 -2.05
C THR A 754 15.36 -13.97 -3.08
N ALA A 755 14.91 -15.01 -3.79
CA ALA A 755 15.51 -15.48 -5.03
C ALA A 755 14.41 -15.64 -6.05
N PHE A 756 14.64 -15.26 -7.30
CA PHE A 756 13.61 -15.36 -8.34
C PHE A 756 14.23 -15.60 -9.71
N TYR A 757 13.46 -16.27 -10.55
CA TYR A 757 13.75 -16.41 -11.97
C TYR A 757 12.58 -15.85 -12.77
N ASP A 758 12.79 -14.70 -13.39
CA ASP A 758 11.76 -13.91 -14.05
C ASP A 758 11.96 -13.89 -15.57
N GLN A 759 11.09 -14.60 -16.26
CA GLN A 759 11.09 -14.77 -17.70
C GLN A 759 9.87 -14.06 -18.33
N PRO A 760 9.87 -13.83 -19.66
CA PRO A 760 8.74 -13.17 -20.33
C PRO A 760 7.39 -13.86 -20.10
N LYS A 761 7.35 -15.19 -20.00
CA LYS A 761 6.11 -15.97 -19.85
C LYS A 761 5.83 -16.44 -18.43
N TYR A 762 6.80 -16.42 -17.54
CA TYR A 762 6.63 -16.89 -16.17
C TYR A 762 7.63 -16.26 -15.20
N ARG A 763 7.31 -16.28 -13.94
CA ARG A 763 8.22 -15.97 -12.84
C ARG A 763 8.07 -17.05 -11.77
N ILE A 764 9.20 -17.51 -11.24
CA ILE A 764 9.25 -18.35 -10.05
C ILE A 764 10.03 -17.54 -9.01
N GLY A 765 9.54 -17.48 -7.79
CA GLY A 765 10.18 -16.75 -6.71
C GLY A 765 10.10 -17.50 -5.38
N VAL A 766 11.11 -17.32 -4.57
CA VAL A 766 11.17 -17.79 -3.17
C VAL A 766 11.47 -16.59 -2.30
N LYS A 767 10.75 -16.43 -1.22
CA LYS A 767 11.00 -15.42 -0.19
C LYS A 767 11.19 -16.07 1.17
N LEU A 768 12.13 -15.56 1.94
CA LEU A 768 12.33 -15.86 3.34
C LEU A 768 12.23 -14.55 4.13
N ASP A 769 11.19 -14.41 4.95
CA ASP A 769 11.05 -13.30 5.88
C ASP A 769 11.65 -13.68 7.24
N ASN A 770 12.24 -12.71 7.92
CA ASN A 770 12.81 -12.86 9.27
C ASN A 770 13.77 -14.07 9.38
N LEU A 771 14.78 -14.12 8.53
CA LEU A 771 15.80 -15.21 8.48
C LEU A 771 16.44 -15.51 9.82
N THR A 772 16.62 -14.49 10.66
CA THR A 772 17.26 -14.59 11.97
C THR A 772 16.32 -15.11 13.05
N ASN A 773 15.04 -15.34 12.71
CA ASN A 773 14.00 -15.75 13.64
C ASN A 773 13.89 -14.83 14.87
N GLU A 774 14.04 -13.51 14.63
CA GLU A 774 13.94 -12.49 15.68
C GLU A 774 12.53 -12.48 16.27
N LYS A 775 12.44 -12.50 17.59
CA LYS A 775 11.18 -12.35 18.32
C LYS A 775 10.97 -10.88 18.64
N TYR A 776 9.97 -10.27 18.03
CA TYR A 776 9.67 -8.85 18.20
C TYR A 776 8.17 -8.58 18.25
N TRP A 777 7.78 -7.42 18.75
CA TRP A 777 6.40 -7.08 19.05
C TRP A 777 6.03 -5.72 18.43
N SER A 778 4.76 -5.60 18.07
CA SER A 778 4.17 -4.31 17.71
C SER A 778 3.92 -3.45 18.95
N PHE A 779 3.52 -2.19 18.74
CA PHE A 779 3.08 -1.29 19.83
C PHE A 779 1.95 -1.87 20.67
N ARG A 780 1.10 -2.73 20.10
CA ARG A 780 0.02 -3.42 20.80
C ARG A 780 0.45 -4.70 21.49
N LEU A 781 1.74 -4.91 21.64
CA LEU A 781 2.38 -6.10 22.20
C LEU A 781 2.00 -7.39 21.46
N ALA A 782 1.57 -7.27 20.20
CA ALA A 782 1.33 -8.42 19.35
C ALA A 782 2.66 -9.02 18.89
N PRO A 783 2.92 -10.31 19.14
CA PRO A 783 4.05 -11.02 18.59
C PRO A 783 4.01 -10.97 17.06
N GLN A 784 5.14 -10.75 16.42
CA GLN A 784 5.27 -10.66 14.96
C GLN A 784 5.75 -12.00 14.39
N ASN A 785 5.57 -12.21 13.08
CA ASN A 785 5.89 -13.48 12.44
C ASN A 785 7.36 -13.91 12.68
N PRO A 786 7.58 -15.17 13.08
CA PRO A 786 8.92 -15.78 13.08
C PRO A 786 9.40 -15.99 11.64
N THR A 787 10.46 -16.76 11.45
CA THR A 787 10.93 -17.12 10.09
C THR A 787 9.78 -17.72 9.28
N ARG A 788 9.57 -17.18 8.08
CA ARG A 788 8.51 -17.55 7.16
C ARG A 788 9.06 -17.69 5.76
N PHE A 789 8.69 -18.73 5.04
CA PHE A 789 8.98 -18.86 3.62
C PHE A 789 7.72 -18.69 2.76
N THR A 790 7.89 -18.19 1.55
CA THR A 790 6.84 -18.08 0.53
C THR A 790 7.40 -18.50 -0.82
N LEU A 791 6.69 -19.39 -1.50
CA LEU A 791 6.90 -19.73 -2.90
C LEU A 791 5.92 -18.94 -3.76
N ASN A 792 6.40 -18.39 -4.87
CA ASN A 792 5.62 -17.67 -5.86
C ASN A 792 5.79 -18.31 -7.24
N LEU A 793 4.68 -18.55 -7.92
CA LEU A 793 4.62 -18.89 -9.33
C LEU A 793 3.71 -17.88 -10.03
N THR A 794 4.20 -17.20 -11.05
CA THR A 794 3.42 -16.27 -11.89
C THR A 794 3.50 -16.71 -13.33
N LEU A 795 2.35 -16.82 -13.98
CA LEU A 795 2.21 -17.02 -15.43
C LEU A 795 1.87 -15.68 -16.08
N LYS A 796 2.46 -15.40 -17.23
CA LYS A 796 2.30 -14.14 -17.98
C LYS A 796 1.88 -14.48 -19.42
N MET A 797 0.77 -13.90 -19.85
CA MET A 797 0.17 -14.14 -21.18
C MET A 797 -0.14 -12.80 -21.87
#